data_8d40e92f122c36bc3a5d7c2da9ed98c4
#
_entry.id   8d40e92f122c36bc3a5d7c2da9ed98c4
#
_cell.length_a   1.000
_cell.length_b   1.000
_cell.length_c   1.000
_cell.angle_alpha   90.00
_cell.angle_beta   90.00
_cell.angle_gamma   90.00
#
_symmetry.space_group_name_H-M   'P 1'
#
loop_
_entity.id
_entity.type
_entity.pdbx_description
1 polymer ?
#
loop_
_entity_poly.entity_id
_entity_poly.type
_entity_poly.pdbx_seq_one_letter_code
_entity_poly.pdbx_strand_id
1 'polypeptide(L)'
;MSGANGPEAGVWVIAETMDLPTQFTKVVVTDDRGRYLIPDLPKANYKVWVRGYGLIDSPKVEALPGKLLNLTATAAPNPAAAAAYYPPIYWFSLMRVPEKSEFPLPKIKSQGEWLSVIKSGACQSCHPLGTPGMRTIRKELGAFQNSADAWAKRLQAGSAMNLMARDITRLDTQIALKLFGDWTDRIAAGELPFAKPDRPKGIERNVVITMWDWGHTTSYLHDAVSTDRRNPRLNANGKIYGSPEDSTDFVPLLDPKTNSAGEVKHPVRDPNTPNVKNNPIGLSPYWGPKPIWDNQTINHNPMFDEKGRVWFTARIRPQANPDFCKEGSMHPSAKAFPLAESGRHLSMYDPAMGKFTLISTCFPTHHLNFAADANNTLWTSAGIGGPGVIGWLNRKMFEETGDEAKSQGWTPFVLDTNGNGKRDAYVEPDQPADPAKDKRVLVNTYAVAVSPADGSVWGTVVGYPGYIVRVVPGSDPTHTALTEIYEPPSPGFGPRGGDIGSDGVYWVSLASGHLASFDRRKCRVVNGPTATGKHCPEGWKFYQLPGPQLKDVQDPGSAESSYYTWVDWYDTFGLGRNVPIAMGNLNSSIFALVDGKFINIVVPYPMGFFAKNVDGRIDDPNGGWKGKSLWSTYGSRTNFHLEGGVMNRPKAVRIQLRPNSLAR
;
A
#
# COMPACT_ATOMS: atom_id res chain seq x y z
N MET A 1 29.97 8.02 -17.75
CA MET A 1 29.86 8.34 -16.32
C MET A 1 31.14 7.93 -15.61
N SER A 2 31.81 8.85 -14.96
CA SER A 2 33.06 8.60 -14.25
C SER A 2 33.05 9.25 -12.86
N GLY A 3 33.76 8.67 -11.94
CA GLY A 3 34.06 9.21 -10.61
C GLY A 3 35.57 9.35 -10.41
N ALA A 4 36.00 9.65 -9.19
CA ALA A 4 37.43 9.81 -8.85
C ALA A 4 38.26 8.55 -9.12
N ASN A 5 37.67 7.36 -9.06
CA ASN A 5 38.34 6.06 -9.22
C ASN A 5 38.01 5.38 -10.56
N GLY A 6 37.49 6.09 -11.54
CA GLY A 6 37.13 5.54 -12.85
C GLY A 6 35.62 5.42 -13.09
N PRO A 7 35.17 4.43 -13.90
CA PRO A 7 33.75 4.25 -14.20
C PRO A 7 32.91 3.99 -12.94
N GLU A 8 31.77 4.67 -12.82
CA GLU A 8 30.82 4.53 -11.69
C GLU A 8 29.67 3.61 -12.06
N ALA A 9 29.67 2.39 -11.53
CA ALA A 9 28.66 1.38 -11.73
C ALA A 9 27.53 1.45 -10.70
N GLY A 10 26.30 1.11 -11.12
CA GLY A 10 25.16 1.03 -10.21
C GLY A 10 24.75 2.37 -9.61
N VAL A 11 24.89 3.45 -10.35
CA VAL A 11 24.43 4.78 -9.95
C VAL A 11 23.29 5.24 -10.83
N TRP A 12 22.38 6.01 -10.29
CA TRP A 12 21.22 6.52 -11.00
C TRP A 12 21.57 7.77 -11.80
N VAL A 13 21.14 7.77 -13.06
CA VAL A 13 21.13 8.95 -13.92
C VAL A 13 19.70 9.43 -14.03
N ILE A 14 19.44 10.64 -13.60
CA ILE A 14 18.13 11.24 -13.45
C ILE A 14 18.02 12.39 -14.46
N ALA A 15 16.97 12.34 -15.31
CA ALA A 15 16.63 13.40 -16.25
C ALA A 15 15.24 13.93 -15.93
N GLU A 16 15.13 15.21 -15.58
CA GLU A 16 13.86 15.87 -15.27
C GLU A 16 13.61 17.08 -16.17
N THR A 17 12.34 17.37 -16.43
CA THR A 17 11.91 18.54 -17.19
C THR A 17 10.58 19.11 -16.70
N MET A 18 10.42 20.42 -16.84
CA MET A 18 9.16 21.15 -16.65
C MET A 18 8.56 21.63 -17.99
N ASP A 19 9.19 21.31 -19.12
CA ASP A 19 8.75 21.76 -20.46
C ASP A 19 7.59 20.92 -21.02
N LEU A 20 7.19 19.85 -20.34
CA LEU A 20 6.02 19.05 -20.69
C LEU A 20 4.77 19.53 -19.91
N PRO A 21 3.57 19.09 -20.31
CA PRO A 21 2.31 19.50 -19.64
C PRO A 21 2.28 19.25 -18.13
N THR A 22 3.03 18.25 -17.63
CA THR A 22 3.32 18.08 -16.20
C THR A 22 4.79 17.74 -16.00
N GLN A 23 5.32 17.98 -14.79
CA GLN A 23 6.72 17.61 -14.50
C GLN A 23 6.95 16.15 -14.82
N PHE A 24 8.01 15.91 -15.55
CA PHE A 24 8.41 14.58 -16.03
C PHE A 24 9.81 14.25 -15.55
N THR A 25 10.00 13.04 -15.07
CA THR A 25 11.31 12.54 -14.65
C THR A 25 11.52 11.13 -15.19
N LYS A 26 12.70 10.86 -15.73
CA LYS A 26 13.13 9.52 -16.12
C LYS A 26 14.44 9.15 -15.46
N VAL A 27 14.52 7.92 -14.92
CA VAL A 27 15.66 7.43 -14.17
C VAL A 27 16.12 6.11 -14.76
N VAL A 28 17.43 5.97 -14.95
CA VAL A 28 18.12 4.74 -15.36
C VAL A 28 19.34 4.51 -14.49
N VAL A 29 19.92 3.31 -14.55
CA VAL A 29 21.09 2.93 -13.77
C VAL A 29 22.27 2.67 -14.72
N THR A 30 23.49 3.03 -14.32
CA THR A 30 24.73 2.76 -15.07
C THR A 30 25.12 1.28 -15.03
N ASP A 31 25.69 0.79 -16.14
CA ASP A 31 26.30 -0.55 -16.23
C ASP A 31 27.66 -0.63 -15.50
N ASP A 32 28.32 -1.80 -15.57
CA ASP A 32 29.64 -2.03 -14.94
C ASP A 32 30.74 -1.12 -15.46
N ARG A 33 30.58 -0.53 -16.66
CA ARG A 33 31.53 0.39 -17.28
C ARG A 33 31.11 1.86 -17.11
N GLY A 34 30.14 2.16 -16.26
CA GLY A 34 29.61 3.50 -16.04
C GLY A 34 28.84 4.06 -17.23
N ARG A 35 28.41 3.23 -18.19
CA ARG A 35 27.61 3.65 -19.33
C ARG A 35 26.12 3.64 -18.98
N TYR A 36 25.38 4.53 -19.60
CA TYR A 36 23.92 4.60 -19.43
C TYR A 36 23.23 5.00 -20.74
N LEU A 37 21.98 4.61 -20.84
CA LEU A 37 21.06 5.03 -21.90
C LEU A 37 19.71 5.36 -21.28
N ILE A 38 19.25 6.60 -21.49
CA ILE A 38 17.88 7.01 -21.12
C ILE A 38 17.02 6.85 -22.39
N PRO A 39 16.17 5.82 -22.46
CA PRO A 39 15.38 5.55 -23.67
C PRO A 39 14.18 6.48 -23.78
N ASP A 40 13.74 6.75 -25.00
CA ASP A 40 12.43 7.35 -25.33
C ASP A 40 12.11 8.62 -24.50
N LEU A 41 13.07 9.56 -24.43
CA LEU A 41 12.81 10.87 -23.84
C LEU A 41 11.93 11.71 -24.79
N PRO A 42 10.80 12.28 -24.31
CA PRO A 42 10.08 13.31 -25.04
C PRO A 42 10.99 14.48 -25.44
N LYS A 43 10.63 15.18 -26.52
CA LYS A 43 11.39 16.36 -26.98
C LYS A 43 11.16 17.52 -26.01
N ALA A 44 12.16 17.82 -25.19
CA ALA A 44 12.18 18.86 -24.16
C ALA A 44 13.62 19.16 -23.74
N ASN A 45 13.86 20.24 -22.98
CA ASN A 45 15.12 20.48 -22.29
C ASN A 45 15.10 19.75 -20.95
N TYR A 46 16.16 19.02 -20.65
CA TYR A 46 16.29 18.23 -19.43
C TYR A 46 17.41 18.75 -18.55
N LYS A 47 17.19 18.78 -17.25
CA LYS A 47 18.23 18.82 -16.23
C LYS A 47 18.62 17.38 -15.92
N VAL A 48 19.89 17.04 -16.14
CA VAL A 48 20.40 15.67 -15.97
C VAL A 48 21.50 15.66 -14.91
N TRP A 49 21.40 14.76 -13.94
CA TRP A 49 22.42 14.59 -12.90
C TRP A 49 22.52 13.14 -12.43
N VAL A 50 23.44 12.92 -11.50
CA VAL A 50 23.76 11.60 -10.97
C VAL A 50 23.54 11.56 -9.47
N ARG A 51 22.95 10.46 -9.01
CA ARG A 51 22.79 10.09 -7.60
C ARG A 51 23.25 8.66 -7.38
N GLY A 52 23.88 8.38 -6.23
CA GLY A 52 24.28 7.02 -5.88
C GLY A 52 24.69 6.90 -4.42
N TYR A 53 24.64 5.71 -3.88
CA TYR A 53 25.12 5.49 -2.52
C TYR A 53 26.64 5.66 -2.45
N GLY A 54 27.10 6.40 -1.43
CA GLY A 54 28.47 6.84 -1.29
C GLY A 54 28.83 8.12 -2.07
N LEU A 55 27.83 8.70 -2.77
CA LEU A 55 27.95 9.95 -3.52
C LEU A 55 27.04 11.02 -2.92
N ILE A 56 27.28 12.27 -3.29
CA ILE A 56 26.30 13.36 -3.25
C ILE A 56 25.79 13.61 -4.67
N ASP A 57 24.67 14.30 -4.82
CA ASP A 57 24.15 14.66 -6.13
C ASP A 57 25.18 15.47 -6.92
N SER A 58 25.42 15.08 -8.17
CA SER A 58 26.26 15.85 -9.06
C SER A 58 25.60 17.19 -9.47
N PRO A 59 26.35 18.16 -9.98
CA PRO A 59 25.76 19.31 -10.64
C PRO A 59 24.77 18.87 -11.74
N LYS A 60 23.66 19.60 -11.86
CA LYS A 60 22.66 19.39 -12.93
C LYS A 60 23.18 20.00 -14.22
N VAL A 61 23.15 19.23 -15.30
CA VAL A 61 23.58 19.65 -16.65
C VAL A 61 22.36 19.71 -17.55
N GLU A 62 22.22 20.76 -18.32
CA GLU A 62 21.15 20.90 -19.32
C GLU A 62 21.49 20.11 -20.59
N ALA A 63 20.53 19.35 -21.08
CA ALA A 63 20.71 18.55 -22.28
C ALA A 63 19.40 18.32 -23.04
N LEU A 64 19.51 18.20 -24.36
CA LEU A 64 18.43 17.76 -25.26
C LEU A 64 18.55 16.24 -25.52
N PRO A 65 17.44 15.55 -25.79
CA PRO A 65 17.47 14.15 -26.25
C PRO A 65 18.36 13.96 -27.49
N GLY A 66 19.00 12.79 -27.57
CA GLY A 66 19.90 12.43 -28.69
C GLY A 66 21.33 12.93 -28.53
N LYS A 67 21.66 13.65 -27.48
CA LYS A 67 23.03 14.09 -27.18
C LYS A 67 23.79 13.05 -26.37
N LEU A 68 25.08 12.88 -26.70
CA LEU A 68 26.02 12.17 -25.83
C LEU A 68 26.36 13.10 -24.65
N LEU A 69 26.12 12.62 -23.43
CA LEU A 69 26.38 13.39 -22.22
C LEU A 69 27.33 12.61 -21.29
N ASN A 70 28.49 13.19 -21.01
CA ASN A 70 29.44 12.69 -20.03
C ASN A 70 29.18 13.39 -18.69
N LEU A 71 28.85 12.61 -17.66
CA LEU A 71 28.62 13.09 -16.31
C LEU A 71 29.71 12.63 -15.36
N THR A 72 29.97 13.43 -14.34
CA THR A 72 30.94 13.12 -13.28
C THR A 72 30.21 12.93 -11.95
N ALA A 73 30.50 11.83 -11.27
CA ALA A 73 30.03 11.58 -9.93
C ALA A 73 30.83 12.37 -8.90
N THR A 74 30.14 12.85 -7.88
CA THR A 74 30.74 13.56 -6.75
C THR A 74 30.74 12.66 -5.53
N ALA A 75 31.92 12.22 -5.08
CA ALA A 75 32.04 11.41 -3.87
C ALA A 75 31.54 12.20 -2.64
N ALA A 76 30.85 11.52 -1.74
CA ALA A 76 30.46 12.15 -0.49
C ALA A 76 31.73 12.50 0.35
N PRO A 77 31.83 13.74 0.86
CA PRO A 77 33.01 14.20 1.57
C PRO A 77 33.25 13.50 2.92
N ASN A 78 32.20 12.93 3.48
CA ASN A 78 32.22 12.21 4.76
C ASN A 78 31.06 11.23 4.89
N PRO A 79 31.05 10.34 5.89
CA PRO A 79 29.98 9.37 6.10
C PRO A 79 28.58 9.99 6.32
N ALA A 80 28.49 11.15 6.98
CA ALA A 80 27.21 11.81 7.21
C ALA A 80 26.60 12.33 5.90
N ALA A 81 27.41 12.90 5.01
CA ALA A 81 26.95 13.32 3.68
C ALA A 81 26.49 12.13 2.82
N ALA A 82 27.20 11.00 2.90
CA ALA A 82 26.78 9.76 2.23
C ALA A 82 25.45 9.24 2.79
N ALA A 83 25.32 9.19 4.11
CA ALA A 83 24.14 8.69 4.79
C ALA A 83 22.89 9.55 4.56
N ALA A 84 23.04 10.82 4.20
CA ALA A 84 21.93 11.70 3.85
C ALA A 84 21.07 11.15 2.69
N TYR A 85 21.66 10.35 1.79
CA TYR A 85 20.99 9.72 0.66
C TYR A 85 20.52 8.27 0.92
N TYR A 86 20.70 7.76 2.14
CA TYR A 86 20.26 6.40 2.45
C TYR A 86 18.73 6.35 2.58
N PRO A 87 18.09 5.25 2.15
CA PRO A 87 16.67 5.05 2.32
C PRO A 87 16.23 5.16 3.79
N PRO A 88 14.97 5.54 4.05
CA PRO A 88 14.43 5.71 5.39
C PRO A 88 14.69 4.55 6.36
N ILE A 89 14.70 3.31 5.87
CA ILE A 89 14.92 2.11 6.69
C ILE A 89 16.23 2.16 7.50
N TYR A 90 17.29 2.72 6.92
CA TYR A 90 18.61 2.79 7.58
C TYR A 90 18.58 3.73 8.78
N TRP A 91 17.80 4.79 8.71
CA TRP A 91 17.59 5.74 9.80
C TRP A 91 16.55 5.26 10.81
N PHE A 92 15.49 4.59 10.33
CA PHE A 92 14.49 4.00 11.19
C PHE A 92 15.04 2.85 12.02
N SER A 93 15.99 2.06 11.48
CA SER A 93 16.64 0.96 12.19
C SER A 93 17.41 1.38 13.44
N LEU A 94 17.72 2.68 13.60
CA LEU A 94 18.30 3.25 14.83
C LEU A 94 17.29 3.40 15.95
N MET A 95 15.99 3.33 15.68
CA MET A 95 14.95 3.46 16.71
C MET A 95 14.99 2.24 17.64
N ARG A 96 15.02 2.51 18.95
CA ARG A 96 14.87 1.46 19.95
C ARG A 96 13.45 0.91 19.97
N VAL A 97 13.32 -0.35 20.30
CA VAL A 97 12.05 -1.02 20.61
C VAL A 97 12.07 -1.28 22.14
N PRO A 98 10.92 -1.14 22.83
CA PRO A 98 10.89 -1.36 24.28
C PRO A 98 11.44 -2.74 24.67
N GLU A 99 12.16 -2.79 25.78
CA GLU A 99 12.55 -4.03 26.43
C GLU A 99 11.36 -4.62 27.21
N LYS A 100 11.45 -5.91 27.55
CA LYS A 100 10.37 -6.61 28.27
C LYS A 100 9.93 -5.92 29.56
N SER A 101 10.87 -5.30 30.27
CA SER A 101 10.61 -4.55 31.50
C SER A 101 9.89 -3.22 31.29
N GLU A 102 9.93 -2.68 30.06
CA GLU A 102 9.33 -1.41 29.69
C GLU A 102 7.92 -1.56 29.07
N PHE A 103 7.42 -2.80 28.84
CA PHE A 103 6.12 -2.98 28.23
C PHE A 103 4.98 -2.44 29.09
N PRO A 104 4.06 -1.66 28.49
CA PRO A 104 2.88 -1.12 29.18
C PRO A 104 1.79 -2.19 29.37
N LEU A 105 2.04 -3.15 30.22
CA LEU A 105 1.08 -4.22 30.52
C LEU A 105 -0.24 -3.64 31.06
N PRO A 106 -1.40 -4.19 30.66
CA PRO A 106 -1.59 -5.35 29.76
C PRO A 106 -1.68 -5.00 28.27
N LYS A 107 -1.51 -3.74 27.87
CA LYS A 107 -1.72 -3.26 26.49
C LYS A 107 -0.77 -3.90 25.48
N ILE A 108 0.52 -3.97 25.80
CA ILE A 108 1.57 -4.55 24.95
C ILE A 108 2.39 -5.51 25.81
N LYS A 109 2.60 -6.71 25.27
CA LYS A 109 3.25 -7.83 25.99
C LYS A 109 4.55 -8.29 25.34
N SER A 110 4.83 -7.83 24.13
CA SER A 110 6.00 -8.28 23.35
C SER A 110 6.49 -7.23 22.36
N GLN A 111 7.75 -7.37 21.93
CA GLN A 111 8.31 -6.56 20.84
C GLN A 111 7.52 -6.75 19.54
N GLY A 112 7.06 -7.97 19.22
CA GLY A 112 6.25 -8.24 18.05
C GLY A 112 4.92 -7.48 18.06
N GLU A 113 4.27 -7.39 19.22
CA GLU A 113 3.03 -6.61 19.37
C GLU A 113 3.28 -5.10 19.18
N TRP A 114 4.35 -4.55 19.78
CA TRP A 114 4.80 -3.17 19.54
C TRP A 114 5.06 -2.91 18.06
N LEU A 115 5.85 -3.77 17.43
CA LEU A 115 6.20 -3.66 16.01
C LEU A 115 4.98 -3.79 15.10
N SER A 116 4.02 -4.64 15.42
CA SER A 116 2.76 -4.75 14.67
C SER A 116 2.00 -3.44 14.67
N VAL A 117 1.97 -2.70 15.77
CA VAL A 117 1.34 -1.38 15.83
C VAL A 117 2.10 -0.38 14.97
N ILE A 118 3.40 -0.19 15.19
CA ILE A 118 4.17 0.88 14.52
C ILE A 118 4.36 0.63 13.02
N LYS A 119 4.57 -0.63 12.60
CA LYS A 119 4.90 -1.01 11.22
C LYS A 119 3.67 -1.32 10.36
N SER A 120 2.62 -1.90 10.91
CA SER A 120 1.45 -2.35 10.15
C SER A 120 0.19 -1.56 10.48
N GLY A 121 -0.08 -1.31 11.75
CA GLY A 121 -1.35 -0.75 12.20
C GLY A 121 -1.40 0.77 12.36
N ALA A 122 -0.26 1.48 12.36
CA ALA A 122 -0.21 2.91 12.66
C ALA A 122 0.84 3.68 11.85
N CYS A 123 1.93 4.12 12.45
CA CYS A 123 2.85 5.15 11.94
C CYS A 123 3.32 4.94 10.50
N GLN A 124 3.89 3.76 10.21
CA GLN A 124 4.42 3.42 8.89
C GLN A 124 3.33 3.22 7.82
N SER A 125 2.07 3.16 8.22
CA SER A 125 0.98 3.05 7.25
C SER A 125 0.68 4.36 6.53
N CYS A 126 1.15 5.48 7.06
CA CYS A 126 0.87 6.81 6.53
C CYS A 126 2.10 7.49 5.93
N HIS A 127 3.27 7.27 6.51
CA HIS A 127 4.50 7.91 6.06
C HIS A 127 5.74 7.11 6.50
N PRO A 128 6.84 7.14 5.71
CA PRO A 128 8.05 6.40 6.04
C PRO A 128 8.81 7.11 7.17
N LEU A 129 8.88 6.49 8.34
CA LEU A 129 9.77 6.94 9.41
C LEU A 129 11.23 6.82 8.94
N GLY A 130 12.07 7.78 9.30
CA GLY A 130 13.46 7.83 8.85
C GLY A 130 13.74 8.77 7.68
N THR A 131 12.71 9.33 7.01
CA THR A 131 12.91 10.45 6.08
C THR A 131 13.41 11.69 6.82
N PRO A 132 14.14 12.62 6.17
CA PRO A 132 14.60 13.86 6.80
C PRO A 132 13.48 14.61 7.52
N GLY A 133 12.31 14.74 6.89
CA GLY A 133 11.15 15.39 7.48
C GLY A 133 10.60 14.67 8.71
N MET A 134 10.86 13.38 8.90
CA MET A 134 10.39 12.59 10.04
C MET A 134 11.42 12.50 11.17
N ARG A 135 12.70 12.34 10.84
CA ARG A 135 13.77 12.16 11.84
C ARG A 135 14.34 13.44 12.43
N THR A 136 13.82 14.62 12.00
CA THR A 136 14.23 15.91 12.53
C THR A 136 13.07 16.64 13.21
N ILE A 137 13.36 17.31 14.32
CA ILE A 137 12.40 18.21 14.97
C ILE A 137 12.54 19.59 14.32
N ARG A 138 11.49 20.06 13.71
CA ARG A 138 11.47 21.35 13.04
C ARG A 138 11.32 22.51 14.03
N LYS A 139 12.05 23.60 13.81
CA LYS A 139 12.02 24.81 14.65
C LYS A 139 10.63 25.47 14.64
N GLU A 140 9.89 25.33 13.55
CA GLU A 140 8.54 25.91 13.39
C GLU A 140 7.49 25.25 14.31
N LEU A 141 7.79 24.08 14.91
CA LEU A 141 6.94 23.49 15.95
C LEU A 141 6.98 24.26 17.27
N GLY A 142 8.04 25.03 17.52
CA GLY A 142 8.28 25.80 18.73
C GLY A 142 9.56 25.40 19.46
N ALA A 143 9.78 26.02 20.64
CA ALA A 143 10.84 25.64 21.55
C ALA A 143 10.28 24.68 22.61
N PHE A 144 11.03 23.62 22.94
CA PHE A 144 10.63 22.58 23.88
C PHE A 144 11.73 22.31 24.91
N GLN A 145 11.34 21.82 26.08
CA GLN A 145 12.30 21.44 27.14
C GLN A 145 13.06 20.16 26.77
N ASN A 146 12.42 19.27 26.02
CA ASN A 146 12.99 18.01 25.55
C ASN A 146 12.30 17.54 24.25
N SER A 147 12.88 16.58 23.58
CA SER A 147 12.34 16.08 22.31
C SER A 147 11.07 15.24 22.45
N ALA A 148 10.77 14.67 23.62
CA ALA A 148 9.50 13.99 23.87
C ALA A 148 8.32 14.99 23.82
N ASP A 149 8.49 16.19 24.39
CA ASP A 149 7.49 17.26 24.30
C ASP A 149 7.31 17.75 22.86
N ALA A 150 8.41 17.86 22.12
CA ALA A 150 8.38 18.20 20.71
C ALA A 150 7.59 17.15 19.88
N TRP A 151 7.78 15.87 20.17
CA TRP A 151 7.01 14.79 19.55
C TRP A 151 5.54 14.81 19.97
N ALA A 152 5.22 15.08 21.23
CA ALA A 152 3.84 15.26 21.68
C ALA A 152 3.13 16.37 20.90
N LYS A 153 3.81 17.50 20.68
CA LYS A 153 3.30 18.61 19.85
C LYS A 153 3.15 18.21 18.39
N ARG A 154 4.12 17.50 17.83
CA ARG A 154 4.10 17.02 16.44
C ARG A 154 2.91 16.12 16.15
N LEU A 155 2.60 15.19 17.06
CA LEU A 155 1.46 14.26 16.91
C LEU A 155 0.10 14.97 16.99
N GLN A 156 0.07 16.19 17.48
CA GLN A 156 -1.11 17.07 17.54
C GLN A 156 -1.15 18.09 16.40
N ALA A 157 -0.28 17.98 15.39
CA ALA A 157 -0.18 18.94 14.30
C ALA A 157 -0.90 18.47 13.04
N GLY A 158 -1.49 19.42 12.30
CA GLY A 158 -2.06 19.20 10.97
C GLY A 158 -3.38 18.43 10.95
N SER A 159 -3.80 18.06 9.74
CA SER A 159 -5.11 17.43 9.48
C SER A 159 -5.22 15.99 9.95
N ALA A 160 -4.08 15.32 10.21
CA ALA A 160 -4.05 13.92 10.67
C ALA A 160 -3.88 13.77 12.20
N MET A 161 -3.95 14.87 12.97
CA MET A 161 -3.66 14.85 14.40
C MET A 161 -4.50 13.82 15.19
N ASN A 162 -5.79 13.67 14.86
CA ASN A 162 -6.66 12.74 15.57
C ASN A 162 -6.23 11.27 15.35
N LEU A 163 -5.77 10.94 14.14
CA LEU A 163 -5.27 9.62 13.82
C LEU A 163 -3.96 9.35 14.56
N MET A 164 -3.03 10.30 14.55
CA MET A 164 -1.75 10.16 15.25
C MET A 164 -1.92 10.08 16.77
N ALA A 165 -2.78 10.94 17.35
CA ALA A 165 -3.09 10.92 18.78
C ALA A 165 -3.74 9.60 19.22
N ARG A 166 -4.68 9.06 18.43
CA ARG A 166 -5.27 7.74 18.68
C ARG A 166 -4.22 6.64 18.61
N ASP A 167 -3.40 6.65 17.58
CA ASP A 167 -2.49 5.54 17.33
C ASP A 167 -1.32 5.50 18.33
N ILE A 168 -0.86 6.66 18.84
CA ILE A 168 0.19 6.69 19.86
C ILE A 168 -0.29 6.09 21.19
N THR A 169 -1.60 6.20 21.52
CA THR A 169 -2.15 5.61 22.75
C THR A 169 -2.10 4.08 22.75
N ARG A 170 -2.07 3.46 21.57
CA ARG A 170 -1.92 1.99 21.42
C ARG A 170 -0.53 1.52 21.83
N LEU A 171 0.49 2.38 21.68
CA LEU A 171 1.89 2.11 22.04
C LEU A 171 2.23 2.47 23.49
N ASP A 172 1.31 2.99 24.26
CA ASP A 172 1.54 3.82 25.46
C ASP A 172 2.24 5.14 25.14
N THR A 173 1.52 6.23 25.39
CA THR A 173 1.97 7.57 24.96
C THR A 173 3.32 7.96 25.55
N GLN A 174 3.55 7.70 26.84
CA GLN A 174 4.78 8.13 27.52
C GLN A 174 6.00 7.35 27.02
N ILE A 175 5.87 6.03 26.90
CA ILE A 175 6.95 5.17 26.41
C ILE A 175 7.27 5.52 24.96
N ALA A 176 6.25 5.65 24.11
CA ALA A 176 6.45 5.97 22.72
C ALA A 176 7.10 7.34 22.50
N LEU A 177 6.64 8.39 23.18
CA LEU A 177 7.24 9.73 23.09
C LEU A 177 8.69 9.75 23.53
N LYS A 178 9.03 9.03 24.61
CA LYS A 178 10.41 8.88 25.08
C LYS A 178 11.30 8.22 24.01
N LEU A 179 10.84 7.13 23.41
CA LEU A 179 11.58 6.40 22.37
C LEU A 179 11.76 7.22 21.09
N PHE A 180 10.72 7.93 20.66
CA PHE A 180 10.80 8.84 19.50
C PHE A 180 11.74 10.03 19.79
N GLY A 181 11.68 10.59 20.99
CA GLY A 181 12.58 11.66 21.44
C GLY A 181 14.04 11.22 21.44
N ASP A 182 14.35 10.10 22.12
CA ASP A 182 15.69 9.51 22.15
C ASP A 182 16.24 9.25 20.72
N TRP A 183 15.41 8.69 19.84
CA TRP A 183 15.81 8.43 18.46
C TRP A 183 16.23 9.72 17.73
N THR A 184 15.42 10.78 17.79
CA THR A 184 15.74 12.05 17.13
C THR A 184 16.90 12.79 17.78
N ASP A 185 17.07 12.69 19.11
CA ASP A 185 18.19 13.28 19.84
C ASP A 185 19.52 12.63 19.46
N ARG A 186 19.58 11.31 19.39
CA ARG A 186 20.79 10.57 18.98
C ARG A 186 21.19 10.92 17.53
N ILE A 187 20.23 11.01 16.61
CA ILE A 187 20.48 11.43 15.23
C ILE A 187 20.99 12.89 15.19
N ALA A 188 20.38 13.79 15.96
CA ALA A 188 20.81 15.19 16.05
C ALA A 188 22.21 15.33 16.67
N ALA A 189 22.58 14.43 17.58
CA ALA A 189 23.92 14.33 18.15
C ALA A 189 24.97 13.70 17.20
N GLY A 190 24.55 13.27 15.99
CA GLY A 190 25.45 12.75 14.96
C GLY A 190 25.49 11.23 14.83
N GLU A 191 24.57 10.48 15.47
CA GLU A 191 24.47 9.03 15.24
C GLU A 191 24.11 8.76 13.78
N LEU A 192 24.87 7.87 13.15
CA LEU A 192 24.69 7.48 11.76
C LEU A 192 24.19 6.02 11.68
N PRO A 193 23.52 5.66 10.56
CA PRO A 193 23.15 4.28 10.31
C PRO A 193 24.35 3.34 10.41
N PHE A 194 24.16 2.21 11.12
CA PHE A 194 25.21 1.20 11.31
C PHE A 194 25.41 0.32 10.08
N ALA A 195 24.50 0.33 9.14
CA ALA A 195 24.57 -0.38 7.86
C ALA A 195 24.54 0.60 6.68
N LYS A 196 25.02 0.15 5.54
CA LYS A 196 25.04 0.92 4.27
C LYS A 196 24.19 0.21 3.24
N PRO A 197 23.44 0.93 2.39
CA PRO A 197 22.75 0.33 1.26
C PRO A 197 23.72 -0.10 0.16
N ASP A 198 23.44 -1.24 -0.45
CA ASP A 198 24.13 -1.66 -1.67
C ASP A 198 23.67 -0.84 -2.87
N ARG A 199 24.59 -0.54 -3.80
CA ARG A 199 24.23 0.00 -5.11
C ARG A 199 23.51 -1.07 -5.94
N PRO A 200 22.60 -0.69 -6.87
CA PRO A 200 21.98 -1.62 -7.79
C PRO A 200 23.00 -2.51 -8.51
N LYS A 201 22.71 -3.81 -8.61
CA LYS A 201 23.57 -4.82 -9.21
C LYS A 201 22.76 -5.77 -10.11
N GLY A 202 23.44 -6.38 -11.08
CA GLY A 202 22.80 -7.35 -11.97
C GLY A 202 21.54 -6.78 -12.63
N ILE A 203 20.44 -7.50 -12.53
CA ILE A 203 19.15 -7.14 -13.14
C ILE A 203 18.54 -5.83 -12.61
N GLU A 204 18.87 -5.42 -11.39
CA GLU A 204 18.42 -4.16 -10.79
C GLU A 204 18.88 -2.93 -11.60
N ARG A 205 19.98 -3.05 -12.37
CA ARG A 205 20.48 -2.00 -13.27
C ARG A 205 19.68 -1.88 -14.57
N ASN A 206 18.86 -2.85 -14.88
CA ASN A 206 18.10 -2.88 -16.11
C ASN A 206 16.78 -2.09 -16.02
N VAL A 207 16.51 -1.47 -14.88
CA VAL A 207 15.28 -0.72 -14.65
C VAL A 207 15.26 0.60 -15.43
N VAL A 208 14.07 0.96 -15.90
CA VAL A 208 13.71 2.29 -16.38
C VAL A 208 12.50 2.76 -15.58
N ILE A 209 12.66 3.85 -14.85
CA ILE A 209 11.59 4.47 -14.07
C ILE A 209 11.17 5.76 -14.76
N THR A 210 9.88 5.93 -14.98
CA THR A 210 9.31 7.18 -15.49
C THR A 210 8.29 7.70 -14.50
N MET A 211 8.34 8.99 -14.20
CA MET A 211 7.43 9.64 -13.24
C MET A 211 6.84 10.89 -13.83
N TRP A 212 5.58 11.15 -13.46
CA TRP A 212 4.84 12.37 -13.80
C TRP A 212 4.22 12.93 -12.54
N ASP A 213 4.31 14.24 -12.34
CA ASP A 213 3.54 14.88 -11.29
C ASP A 213 2.05 14.82 -11.61
N TRP A 214 1.23 14.48 -10.62
CA TRP A 214 -0.21 14.56 -10.68
C TRP A 214 -0.83 14.99 -9.35
N GLY A 215 -2.09 15.41 -9.34
CA GLY A 215 -2.69 15.99 -8.14
C GLY A 215 -2.00 17.28 -7.68
N HIS A 216 -2.12 17.60 -6.40
CA HIS A 216 -1.61 18.82 -5.78
C HIS A 216 -0.59 18.53 -4.68
N THR A 217 0.14 19.54 -4.22
CA THR A 217 1.11 19.44 -3.12
C THR A 217 0.47 18.96 -1.79
N THR A 218 -0.83 19.20 -1.63
CA THR A 218 -1.63 18.75 -0.48
C THR A 218 -2.33 17.41 -0.69
N SER A 219 -2.28 16.83 -1.91
CA SER A 219 -2.96 15.58 -2.22
C SER A 219 -2.25 14.38 -1.60
N TYR A 220 -3.04 13.50 -1.04
CA TYR A 220 -2.64 12.17 -0.60
C TYR A 220 -3.16 11.13 -1.59
N LEU A 221 -2.34 10.74 -2.54
CA LEU A 221 -2.71 9.73 -3.53
C LEU A 221 -2.35 8.35 -3.02
N HIS A 222 -3.37 7.60 -2.64
CA HIS A 222 -3.21 6.31 -1.98
C HIS A 222 -2.89 5.19 -2.97
N ASP A 223 -3.70 5.04 -4.00
CA ASP A 223 -3.60 3.96 -4.98
C ASP A 223 -3.63 4.50 -6.41
N ALA A 224 -3.19 3.68 -7.35
CA ALA A 224 -3.32 3.92 -8.78
C ALA A 224 -3.75 2.63 -9.48
N VAL A 225 -4.52 2.77 -10.57
CA VAL A 225 -4.92 1.65 -11.42
C VAL A 225 -4.67 1.96 -12.88
N SER A 226 -4.15 0.99 -13.62
CA SER A 226 -3.78 1.09 -15.02
C SER A 226 -4.59 0.18 -15.94
N THR A 227 -5.14 -0.92 -15.43
CA THR A 227 -5.82 -1.97 -16.21
C THR A 227 -6.73 -2.85 -15.33
N ASP A 228 -7.50 -3.75 -15.95
CA ASP A 228 -8.12 -4.87 -15.25
C ASP A 228 -7.06 -5.94 -14.98
N ARG A 229 -6.82 -6.25 -13.72
CA ARG A 229 -5.90 -7.29 -13.28
C ARG A 229 -6.12 -8.64 -13.99
N ARG A 230 -7.38 -8.98 -14.34
CA ARG A 230 -7.74 -10.23 -15.02
C ARG A 230 -7.41 -10.21 -16.51
N ASN A 231 -7.23 -9.02 -17.08
CA ASN A 231 -6.82 -8.79 -18.46
C ASN A 231 -5.85 -7.60 -18.55
N PRO A 232 -4.53 -7.82 -18.43
CA PRO A 232 -3.55 -6.74 -18.38
C PRO A 232 -3.41 -5.95 -19.70
N ARG A 233 -4.12 -6.33 -20.76
CA ARG A 233 -4.20 -5.60 -22.04
C ARG A 233 -5.38 -4.65 -22.11
N LEU A 234 -6.32 -4.77 -21.21
CA LEU A 234 -7.40 -3.80 -21.10
C LEU A 234 -6.79 -2.42 -20.83
N ASN A 235 -7.35 -1.37 -21.41
CA ASN A 235 -6.83 0.00 -21.27
C ASN A 235 -5.36 0.18 -21.72
N ALA A 236 -4.89 -0.62 -22.72
CA ALA A 236 -3.56 -0.51 -23.28
C ALA A 236 -3.29 0.93 -23.76
N ASN A 237 -2.19 1.53 -23.32
CA ASN A 237 -1.84 2.93 -23.54
C ASN A 237 -2.89 3.96 -23.06
N GLY A 238 -3.86 3.56 -22.27
CA GLY A 238 -4.90 4.43 -21.75
C GLY A 238 -4.47 5.20 -20.50
N LYS A 239 -5.39 6.00 -19.99
CA LYS A 239 -5.16 6.83 -18.80
C LYS A 239 -5.01 5.98 -17.54
N ILE A 240 -4.21 6.48 -16.59
CA ILE A 240 -4.04 5.95 -15.25
C ILE A 240 -4.95 6.76 -14.32
N TYR A 241 -5.62 6.10 -13.38
CA TYR A 241 -6.50 6.73 -12.39
C TYR A 241 -5.96 6.50 -10.98
N GLY A 242 -6.02 7.54 -10.14
CA GLY A 242 -5.59 7.45 -8.74
C GLY A 242 -6.75 7.58 -7.76
N SER A 243 -6.49 7.33 -6.49
CA SER A 243 -7.43 7.59 -5.41
C SER A 243 -6.86 8.59 -4.42
N PRO A 244 -7.56 9.72 -4.16
CA PRO A 244 -7.07 10.80 -3.30
C PRO A 244 -7.40 10.63 -1.82
N GLU A 245 -7.96 9.55 -1.41
CA GLU A 245 -8.44 9.17 -0.07
C GLU A 245 -8.92 10.38 0.77
N ASP A 246 -8.22 10.73 1.85
CA ASP A 246 -8.65 11.78 2.78
C ASP A 246 -8.48 13.22 2.24
N SER A 247 -7.84 13.42 1.08
CA SER A 247 -7.34 14.74 0.71
C SER A 247 -8.33 15.59 -0.09
N THR A 248 -8.93 15.04 -1.13
CA THR A 248 -9.81 15.79 -2.04
C THR A 248 -10.81 14.88 -2.72
N ASP A 249 -11.91 15.46 -3.23
CA ASP A 249 -12.90 14.74 -4.07
C ASP A 249 -12.47 14.68 -5.54
N PHE A 250 -11.33 15.24 -5.92
CA PHE A 250 -10.84 15.23 -7.29
C PHE A 250 -9.95 14.01 -7.54
N VAL A 251 -10.49 13.01 -8.26
CA VAL A 251 -9.78 11.80 -8.70
C VAL A 251 -8.73 12.20 -9.74
N PRO A 252 -7.43 12.02 -9.47
CA PRO A 252 -6.39 12.34 -10.41
C PRO A 252 -6.34 11.33 -11.55
N LEU A 253 -6.00 11.80 -12.73
CA LEU A 253 -5.74 10.99 -13.90
C LEU A 253 -4.46 11.45 -14.61
N LEU A 254 -3.76 10.50 -15.22
CA LEU A 254 -2.59 10.75 -16.06
C LEU A 254 -2.83 10.17 -17.45
N ASP A 255 -2.57 10.96 -18.48
CA ASP A 255 -2.44 10.47 -19.85
C ASP A 255 -0.95 10.33 -20.20
N PRO A 256 -0.40 9.10 -20.23
CA PRO A 256 1.02 8.90 -20.52
C PRO A 256 1.40 9.17 -21.98
N LYS A 257 0.43 9.22 -22.91
CA LYS A 257 0.70 9.54 -24.33
C LYS A 257 1.02 11.01 -24.53
N THR A 258 0.29 11.87 -23.83
CA THR A 258 0.44 13.33 -23.92
C THR A 258 1.29 13.92 -22.81
N ASN A 259 1.73 13.10 -21.85
CA ASN A 259 2.44 13.53 -20.62
C ASN A 259 1.64 14.60 -19.85
N SER A 260 0.32 14.45 -19.79
CA SER A 260 -0.58 15.40 -19.14
C SER A 260 -1.32 14.78 -17.97
N ALA A 261 -1.38 15.49 -16.85
CA ALA A 261 -2.20 15.16 -15.71
C ALA A 261 -3.49 15.98 -15.72
N GLY A 262 -4.56 15.39 -15.20
CA GLY A 262 -5.86 16.03 -15.02
C GLY A 262 -6.58 15.43 -13.82
N GLU A 263 -7.84 15.79 -13.66
CA GLU A 263 -8.66 15.30 -12.56
C GLU A 263 -10.15 15.31 -12.93
N VAL A 264 -10.93 14.45 -12.27
CA VAL A 264 -12.39 14.44 -12.34
C VAL A 264 -12.97 14.49 -10.94
N LYS A 265 -14.00 15.31 -10.75
CA LYS A 265 -14.64 15.44 -9.44
C LYS A 265 -15.55 14.24 -9.18
N HIS A 266 -15.29 13.53 -8.07
CA HIS A 266 -16.15 12.45 -7.58
C HIS A 266 -17.33 13.07 -6.81
N PRO A 267 -18.58 12.80 -7.20
CA PRO A 267 -19.76 13.34 -6.52
C PRO A 267 -20.10 12.53 -5.27
N VAL A 268 -20.90 13.13 -4.39
CA VAL A 268 -21.66 12.43 -3.35
C VAL A 268 -23.13 12.36 -3.76
N ARG A 269 -23.87 11.37 -3.25
CA ARG A 269 -25.32 11.23 -3.47
C ARG A 269 -26.10 12.18 -2.54
N ASP A 270 -25.63 12.31 -1.29
CA ASP A 270 -26.24 13.17 -0.28
C ASP A 270 -25.26 14.33 0.08
N PRO A 271 -25.68 15.59 -0.08
CA PRO A 271 -24.88 16.75 0.28
C PRO A 271 -24.47 16.80 1.76
N ASN A 272 -25.23 16.15 2.65
CA ASN A 272 -24.92 16.05 4.08
C ASN A 272 -23.84 15.02 4.40
N THR A 273 -23.24 14.38 3.39
CA THR A 273 -22.10 13.48 3.59
C THR A 273 -20.99 14.23 4.33
N PRO A 274 -20.47 13.68 5.44
CA PRO A 274 -19.45 14.36 6.25
C PRO A 274 -18.23 14.76 5.43
N ASN A 275 -17.70 15.95 5.66
CA ASN A 275 -16.48 16.46 5.02
C ASN A 275 -15.32 16.41 6.01
N VAL A 276 -14.15 15.93 5.57
CA VAL A 276 -12.95 15.82 6.43
C VAL A 276 -12.41 17.18 6.90
N LYS A 277 -12.70 18.27 6.20
CA LYS A 277 -12.32 19.63 6.62
C LYS A 277 -12.94 20.04 7.97
N ASN A 278 -14.06 19.40 8.35
CA ASN A 278 -14.74 19.66 9.61
C ASN A 278 -14.12 18.91 10.79
N ASN A 279 -13.17 18.02 10.55
CA ASN A 279 -12.42 17.36 11.61
C ASN A 279 -11.52 18.39 12.32
N PRO A 280 -11.34 18.25 13.65
CA PRO A 280 -10.37 19.08 14.37
C PRO A 280 -8.97 18.94 13.75
N ILE A 281 -8.29 20.07 13.59
CA ILE A 281 -6.91 20.14 13.10
C ILE A 281 -6.02 20.85 14.10
N GLY A 282 -4.76 20.44 14.18
CA GLY A 282 -3.72 21.16 14.90
C GLY A 282 -2.95 22.12 13.99
N LEU A 283 -2.23 23.03 14.60
CA LEU A 283 -1.34 23.95 13.87
C LEU A 283 -0.25 23.14 13.14
N SER A 284 -0.24 23.20 11.82
CA SER A 284 0.79 22.56 11.01
C SER A 284 2.00 23.47 10.85
N PRO A 285 3.24 22.96 11.04
CA PRO A 285 4.45 23.73 10.77
C PRO A 285 4.68 24.00 9.27
N TYR A 286 3.90 23.36 8.39
CA TYR A 286 4.01 23.51 6.93
C TYR A 286 2.89 24.37 6.33
N TRP A 287 1.68 24.28 6.89
CA TRP A 287 0.45 24.83 6.32
C TRP A 287 -0.28 25.80 7.26
N GLY A 288 0.24 26.01 8.46
CA GLY A 288 -0.41 26.84 9.48
C GLY A 288 -1.72 26.24 10.00
N PRO A 289 -2.71 27.08 10.35
CA PRO A 289 -3.98 26.62 10.95
C PRO A 289 -5.02 26.13 9.93
N LYS A 290 -4.76 26.20 8.64
CA LYS A 290 -5.73 25.86 7.60
C LYS A 290 -5.79 24.35 7.38
N PRO A 291 -6.99 23.74 7.25
CA PRO A 291 -7.11 22.37 6.78
C PRO A 291 -6.59 22.28 5.34
N ILE A 292 -5.77 21.26 5.08
CA ILE A 292 -5.24 20.99 3.74
C ILE A 292 -6.09 19.95 2.99
N TRP A 293 -7.03 19.30 3.68
CA TRP A 293 -7.92 18.28 3.12
C TRP A 293 -9.38 18.70 3.29
N ASP A 294 -10.19 18.43 2.27
CA ASP A 294 -11.57 18.93 2.19
C ASP A 294 -12.56 17.96 1.52
N ASN A 295 -12.26 16.65 1.51
CA ASN A 295 -13.11 15.70 0.80
C ASN A 295 -14.30 15.19 1.61
N GLN A 296 -15.33 14.74 0.88
CA GLN A 296 -16.50 14.01 1.38
C GLN A 296 -16.42 12.52 1.03
N THR A 297 -15.83 12.18 -0.10
CA THR A 297 -15.93 10.84 -0.69
C THR A 297 -14.98 9.82 -0.06
N ILE A 298 -13.88 10.24 0.56
CA ILE A 298 -12.82 9.33 1.06
C ILE A 298 -12.56 8.21 0.04
N ASN A 299 -12.41 8.59 -1.21
CA ASN A 299 -12.26 7.69 -2.35
C ASN A 299 -11.02 6.81 -2.20
N HIS A 300 -11.15 5.50 -2.42
CA HIS A 300 -10.10 4.53 -2.15
C HIS A 300 -10.15 3.34 -3.12
N ASN A 301 -9.02 2.67 -3.32
CA ASN A 301 -8.84 1.41 -4.04
C ASN A 301 -9.51 1.38 -5.43
N PRO A 302 -8.97 2.11 -6.41
CA PRO A 302 -9.47 2.06 -7.78
C PRO A 302 -9.16 0.71 -8.43
N MET A 303 -10.14 0.15 -9.18
CA MET A 303 -9.93 -1.03 -10.02
C MET A 303 -10.70 -0.92 -11.32
N PHE A 304 -10.09 -1.35 -12.43
CA PHE A 304 -10.81 -1.49 -13.70
C PHE A 304 -11.67 -2.76 -13.70
N ASP A 305 -12.85 -2.66 -14.32
CA ASP A 305 -13.61 -3.83 -14.72
C ASP A 305 -13.32 -4.22 -16.17
N GLU A 306 -13.90 -5.34 -16.62
CA GLU A 306 -13.72 -5.88 -17.97
C GLU A 306 -14.30 -5.00 -19.10
N LYS A 307 -15.08 -3.97 -18.77
CA LYS A 307 -15.66 -2.98 -19.68
C LYS A 307 -14.86 -1.68 -19.73
N GLY A 308 -13.74 -1.60 -19.00
CA GLY A 308 -12.89 -0.40 -18.97
C GLY A 308 -13.45 0.72 -18.08
N ARG A 309 -14.35 0.42 -17.15
CA ARG A 309 -14.84 1.36 -16.13
C ARG A 309 -14.01 1.24 -14.87
N VAL A 310 -13.85 2.35 -14.14
CA VAL A 310 -13.04 2.40 -12.92
C VAL A 310 -13.96 2.39 -11.70
N TRP A 311 -13.82 1.37 -10.87
CA TRP A 311 -14.56 1.19 -9.64
C TRP A 311 -13.75 1.67 -8.44
N PHE A 312 -14.45 2.23 -7.44
CA PHE A 312 -13.87 2.74 -6.20
C PHE A 312 -14.71 2.30 -5.00
N THR A 313 -14.07 2.19 -3.86
CA THR A 313 -14.78 2.27 -2.59
C THR A 313 -14.83 3.74 -2.17
N ALA A 314 -16.02 4.28 -1.91
CA ALA A 314 -16.20 5.70 -1.67
C ALA A 314 -17.37 5.99 -0.73
N ARG A 315 -17.22 6.99 0.13
CA ARG A 315 -18.35 7.52 0.90
C ARG A 315 -19.23 8.38 -0.01
N ILE A 316 -20.50 8.07 -0.07
CA ILE A 316 -21.45 8.76 -0.97
C ILE A 316 -22.65 9.34 -0.22
N ARG A 317 -22.82 9.00 1.04
CA ARG A 317 -23.91 9.41 1.93
C ARG A 317 -23.48 9.37 3.41
N PRO A 318 -24.25 9.91 4.35
CA PRO A 318 -24.09 9.67 5.79
C PRO A 318 -24.16 8.18 6.14
N GLN A 319 -23.69 7.83 7.33
CA GLN A 319 -23.47 6.42 7.73
C GLN A 319 -24.74 5.61 7.90
N ALA A 320 -25.88 6.24 8.29
CA ALA A 320 -27.14 5.55 8.54
C ALA A 320 -27.59 4.76 7.30
N ASN A 321 -27.77 3.47 7.47
CA ASN A 321 -28.22 2.58 6.39
C ASN A 321 -29.70 2.75 6.05
N PRO A 322 -30.11 2.48 4.82
CA PRO A 322 -31.53 2.36 4.46
C PRO A 322 -32.19 1.16 5.17
N ASP A 323 -33.53 1.16 5.23
CA ASP A 323 -34.29 0.19 6.05
C ASP A 323 -34.11 -1.26 5.58
N PHE A 324 -33.88 -1.48 4.29
CA PHE A 324 -33.63 -2.84 3.79
C PHE A 324 -32.35 -3.50 4.33
N CYS A 325 -31.43 -2.74 4.95
CA CYS A 325 -30.23 -3.24 5.58
C CYS A 325 -30.40 -3.61 7.06
N LYS A 326 -31.48 -3.13 7.68
CA LYS A 326 -31.66 -3.12 9.14
C LYS A 326 -32.46 -4.33 9.64
N GLU A 327 -32.50 -4.45 10.94
CA GLU A 327 -33.37 -5.41 11.62
C GLU A 327 -34.83 -5.26 11.19
N GLY A 328 -35.54 -6.39 11.03
CA GLY A 328 -36.93 -6.43 10.52
C GLY A 328 -37.05 -6.40 8.99
N SER A 329 -35.97 -6.20 8.26
CA SER A 329 -35.96 -6.25 6.80
C SER A 329 -36.19 -7.65 6.25
N MET A 330 -36.79 -7.72 5.05
CA MET A 330 -36.96 -8.97 4.29
C MET A 330 -35.72 -9.34 3.47
N HIS A 331 -34.71 -8.48 3.41
CA HIS A 331 -33.45 -8.75 2.70
C HIS A 331 -32.72 -9.97 3.32
N PRO A 332 -32.30 -10.97 2.52
CA PRO A 332 -31.69 -12.20 3.07
C PRO A 332 -30.53 -11.95 4.03
N SER A 333 -29.57 -11.10 3.64
CA SER A 333 -28.42 -10.80 4.50
C SER A 333 -28.81 -10.00 5.75
N ALA A 334 -29.81 -9.12 5.69
CA ALA A 334 -30.27 -8.38 6.86
C ALA A 334 -31.02 -9.29 7.85
N LYS A 335 -31.76 -10.29 7.37
CA LYS A 335 -32.37 -11.32 8.24
C LYS A 335 -31.32 -12.12 8.99
N ALA A 336 -30.20 -12.45 8.31
CA ALA A 336 -29.12 -13.23 8.90
C ALA A 336 -28.20 -12.37 9.78
N PHE A 337 -27.92 -11.15 9.38
CA PHE A 337 -27.01 -10.23 10.07
C PHE A 337 -27.32 -8.76 9.71
N PRO A 338 -28.20 -8.09 10.45
CA PRO A 338 -28.61 -6.71 10.16
C PRO A 338 -27.46 -5.72 10.39
N LEU A 339 -27.41 -4.67 9.56
CA LEU A 339 -26.42 -3.60 9.64
C LEU A 339 -27.11 -2.24 9.69
N ALA A 340 -26.96 -1.52 10.80
CA ALA A 340 -27.56 -0.22 11.02
C ALA A 340 -26.85 0.91 10.25
N GLU A 341 -25.55 0.75 9.99
CA GLU A 341 -24.73 1.80 9.37
C GLU A 341 -23.59 1.23 8.51
N SER A 342 -23.11 2.05 7.56
CA SER A 342 -21.91 1.81 6.78
C SER A 342 -21.24 3.13 6.41
N GLY A 343 -19.92 3.22 6.57
CA GLY A 343 -19.18 4.47 6.40
C GLY A 343 -18.65 4.73 5.00
N ARG A 344 -18.56 3.70 4.15
CA ARG A 344 -18.05 3.75 2.78
C ARG A 344 -18.81 2.75 1.92
N HIS A 345 -19.03 3.08 0.65
CA HIS A 345 -19.88 2.37 -0.30
C HIS A 345 -19.10 2.08 -1.59
N LEU A 346 -19.80 1.91 -2.72
CA LEU A 346 -19.21 1.71 -4.02
C LEU A 346 -19.52 2.88 -4.96
N SER A 347 -18.61 3.16 -5.88
CA SER A 347 -18.85 4.02 -7.02
C SER A 347 -18.11 3.50 -8.26
N MET A 348 -18.61 3.84 -9.44
CA MET A 348 -18.05 3.46 -10.71
C MET A 348 -17.97 4.71 -11.59
N TYR A 349 -16.80 4.96 -12.16
CA TYR A 349 -16.58 5.99 -13.18
C TYR A 349 -16.49 5.34 -14.55
N ASP A 350 -17.30 5.81 -15.48
CA ASP A 350 -17.21 5.42 -16.90
C ASP A 350 -16.42 6.48 -17.67
N PRO A 351 -15.18 6.18 -18.10
CA PRO A 351 -14.37 7.14 -18.85
C PRO A 351 -14.92 7.53 -20.20
N ALA A 352 -15.69 6.64 -20.85
CA ALA A 352 -16.29 6.89 -22.16
C ALA A 352 -17.46 7.89 -22.06
N MET A 353 -18.20 7.84 -20.94
CA MET A 353 -19.34 8.72 -20.68
C MET A 353 -18.96 9.95 -19.83
N GLY A 354 -17.82 9.92 -19.16
CA GLY A 354 -17.42 10.96 -18.20
C GLY A 354 -18.34 11.04 -16.97
N LYS A 355 -18.97 9.92 -16.56
CA LYS A 355 -20.00 9.91 -15.52
C LYS A 355 -19.70 8.92 -14.40
N PHE A 356 -20.11 9.28 -13.19
CA PHE A 356 -20.13 8.39 -12.01
C PHE A 356 -21.51 7.74 -11.83
N THR A 357 -21.49 6.46 -11.46
CA THR A 357 -22.62 5.73 -10.88
C THR A 357 -22.30 5.47 -9.41
N LEU A 358 -23.17 5.91 -8.50
CA LEU A 358 -23.01 5.77 -7.06
C LEU A 358 -23.90 4.65 -6.54
N ILE A 359 -23.34 3.73 -5.76
CA ILE A 359 -24.04 2.51 -5.29
C ILE A 359 -23.97 2.45 -3.76
N SER A 360 -25.16 2.57 -3.12
CA SER A 360 -25.26 2.48 -1.67
C SER A 360 -25.17 1.03 -1.21
N THR A 361 -24.18 0.71 -0.38
CA THR A 361 -24.04 -0.62 0.22
C THR A 361 -24.50 -0.61 1.68
N CYS A 362 -25.07 -1.74 2.14
CA CYS A 362 -25.40 -1.96 3.54
C CYS A 362 -24.16 -2.22 4.40
N PHE A 363 -23.13 -2.81 3.80
CA PHE A 363 -21.86 -3.15 4.43
C PHE A 363 -20.81 -2.07 4.13
N PRO A 364 -19.89 -1.79 5.06
CA PRO A 364 -18.79 -0.89 4.79
C PRO A 364 -17.81 -1.52 3.78
N THR A 365 -17.20 -0.68 2.97
CA THR A 365 -16.23 -1.09 1.95
C THR A 365 -14.87 -0.46 2.19
N HIS A 366 -13.78 -1.19 1.87
CA HIS A 366 -12.42 -0.68 1.97
C HIS A 366 -11.60 -1.04 0.73
N HIS A 367 -11.24 -2.30 0.53
CA HIS A 367 -10.70 -2.78 -0.75
C HIS A 367 -11.77 -3.55 -1.51
N LEU A 368 -11.62 -3.59 -2.82
CA LEU A 368 -12.52 -4.33 -3.71
C LEU A 368 -11.71 -5.25 -4.65
N ASN A 369 -12.32 -6.35 -5.08
CA ASN A 369 -11.74 -7.26 -6.07
C ASN A 369 -12.85 -7.96 -6.86
N PHE A 370 -12.58 -8.26 -8.13
CA PHE A 370 -13.56 -8.89 -9.02
C PHE A 370 -13.35 -10.39 -9.11
N ALA A 371 -14.43 -11.15 -8.95
CA ALA A 371 -14.46 -12.55 -9.34
C ALA A 371 -14.57 -12.70 -10.87
N ALA A 372 -14.12 -13.85 -11.37
CA ALA A 372 -14.32 -14.26 -12.75
C ALA A 372 -15.50 -15.25 -12.88
N ASP A 373 -16.61 -14.94 -12.18
CA ASP A 373 -17.83 -15.74 -12.17
C ASP A 373 -18.90 -15.21 -13.15
N ALA A 374 -19.98 -15.96 -13.32
CA ALA A 374 -21.08 -15.59 -14.21
C ALA A 374 -21.83 -14.30 -13.84
N ASN A 375 -21.70 -13.85 -12.59
CA ASN A 375 -22.32 -12.65 -12.06
C ASN A 375 -21.37 -11.43 -12.10
N ASN A 376 -20.10 -11.61 -12.51
CA ASN A 376 -19.05 -10.60 -12.36
C ASN A 376 -19.03 -10.01 -10.95
N THR A 377 -19.08 -10.89 -9.94
CA THR A 377 -19.22 -10.49 -8.54
C THR A 377 -18.06 -9.60 -8.10
N LEU A 378 -18.39 -8.45 -7.50
CA LEU A 378 -17.44 -7.58 -6.85
C LEU A 378 -17.46 -7.86 -5.35
N TRP A 379 -16.33 -8.29 -4.80
CA TRP A 379 -16.15 -8.54 -3.37
C TRP A 379 -15.45 -7.36 -2.70
N THR A 380 -15.83 -7.07 -1.44
CA THR A 380 -15.21 -5.98 -0.68
C THR A 380 -14.82 -6.42 0.72
N SER A 381 -13.68 -5.93 1.19
CA SER A 381 -13.35 -5.96 2.61
C SER A 381 -14.02 -4.80 3.35
N ALA A 382 -14.24 -4.95 4.65
CA ALA A 382 -14.80 -3.90 5.50
C ALA A 382 -13.74 -2.95 6.08
N GLY A 383 -12.46 -3.30 5.97
CA GLY A 383 -11.35 -2.56 6.56
C GLY A 383 -11.16 -2.81 8.05
N ILE A 384 -10.23 -2.08 8.65
CA ILE A 384 -9.94 -2.17 10.10
C ILE A 384 -11.10 -1.56 10.89
N GLY A 385 -11.63 -2.30 11.86
CA GLY A 385 -12.70 -1.83 12.75
C GLY A 385 -14.11 -1.93 12.17
N GLY A 386 -14.32 -2.72 11.11
CA GLY A 386 -15.64 -2.99 10.56
C GLY A 386 -16.52 -3.92 11.43
N PRO A 387 -17.75 -4.25 11.00
CA PRO A 387 -18.73 -5.02 11.78
C PRO A 387 -18.49 -6.54 11.76
N GLY A 388 -17.41 -7.03 11.17
CA GLY A 388 -17.13 -8.46 11.09
C GLY A 388 -17.89 -9.16 9.96
N VAL A 389 -17.99 -8.52 8.81
CA VAL A 389 -18.65 -9.08 7.61
C VAL A 389 -17.76 -8.92 6.37
N ILE A 390 -18.04 -9.77 5.37
CA ILE A 390 -17.60 -9.56 4.00
C ILE A 390 -18.81 -9.26 3.13
N GLY A 391 -18.69 -8.28 2.23
CA GLY A 391 -19.77 -7.85 1.36
C GLY A 391 -19.49 -8.08 -0.12
N TRP A 392 -20.56 -8.17 -0.92
CA TRP A 392 -20.45 -8.31 -2.37
C TRP A 392 -21.55 -7.58 -3.11
N LEU A 393 -21.29 -7.29 -4.38
CA LEU A 393 -22.24 -6.81 -5.35
C LEU A 393 -22.29 -7.80 -6.53
N ASN A 394 -23.49 -8.34 -6.86
CA ASN A 394 -23.74 -9.01 -8.12
C ASN A 394 -23.85 -7.93 -9.21
N ARG A 395 -22.75 -7.69 -9.91
CA ARG A 395 -22.67 -6.61 -10.90
C ARG A 395 -23.60 -6.83 -12.08
N LYS A 396 -23.75 -8.06 -12.55
CA LYS A 396 -24.66 -8.39 -13.65
C LYS A 396 -26.09 -7.99 -13.29
N MET A 397 -26.58 -8.40 -12.13
CA MET A 397 -27.92 -8.04 -11.67
C MET A 397 -28.08 -6.52 -11.50
N PHE A 398 -27.08 -5.85 -10.92
CA PHE A 398 -27.13 -4.40 -10.77
C PHE A 398 -27.17 -3.66 -12.12
N GLU A 399 -26.38 -4.10 -13.08
CA GLU A 399 -26.34 -3.49 -14.42
C GLU A 399 -27.63 -3.73 -15.22
N GLU A 400 -28.31 -4.85 -15.01
CA GLU A 400 -29.58 -5.18 -15.65
C GLU A 400 -30.78 -4.47 -15.01
N THR A 401 -30.75 -4.26 -13.70
CA THR A 401 -31.96 -3.81 -12.96
C THR A 401 -31.84 -2.43 -12.31
N GLY A 402 -30.62 -1.98 -12.02
CA GLY A 402 -30.37 -0.79 -11.19
C GLY A 402 -30.78 -0.96 -9.71
N ASP A 403 -31.21 -2.15 -9.30
CA ASP A 403 -31.74 -2.41 -7.96
C ASP A 403 -30.60 -2.72 -6.98
N GLU A 404 -30.22 -1.73 -6.17
CA GLU A 404 -29.15 -1.86 -5.17
C GLU A 404 -29.46 -2.93 -4.13
N ALA A 405 -30.72 -3.03 -3.69
CA ALA A 405 -31.10 -3.97 -2.65
C ALA A 405 -30.97 -5.43 -3.12
N LYS A 406 -31.49 -5.74 -4.31
CA LYS A 406 -31.41 -7.11 -4.84
C LYS A 406 -30.02 -7.54 -5.27
N SER A 407 -29.17 -6.57 -5.64
CA SER A 407 -27.86 -6.86 -6.24
C SER A 407 -26.75 -7.03 -5.22
N GLN A 408 -26.96 -6.78 -3.96
CA GLN A 408 -25.94 -6.85 -2.92
C GLN A 408 -26.23 -7.87 -1.84
N GLY A 409 -25.18 -8.30 -1.16
CA GLY A 409 -25.28 -9.14 0.01
C GLY A 409 -24.05 -9.05 0.89
N TRP A 410 -24.16 -9.56 2.08
CA TRP A 410 -23.06 -9.67 3.05
C TRP A 410 -23.29 -10.84 3.98
N THR A 411 -22.21 -11.29 4.62
CA THR A 411 -22.25 -12.41 5.56
C THR A 411 -21.18 -12.24 6.63
N PRO A 412 -21.44 -12.65 7.89
CA PRO A 412 -20.42 -12.74 8.91
C PRO A 412 -19.44 -13.88 8.61
N PHE A 413 -18.27 -13.84 9.24
CA PHE A 413 -17.25 -14.88 9.14
C PHE A 413 -17.58 -16.04 10.08
N VAL A 414 -17.84 -17.23 9.53
CA VAL A 414 -18.25 -18.42 10.28
C VAL A 414 -17.30 -19.59 9.96
N LEU A 415 -16.65 -20.12 11.00
CA LEU A 415 -15.80 -21.31 10.93
C LEU A 415 -16.66 -22.58 11.02
N ASP A 416 -16.38 -23.55 10.17
CA ASP A 416 -16.90 -24.92 10.27
C ASP A 416 -16.20 -25.63 11.43
N THR A 417 -16.70 -25.43 12.64
CA THR A 417 -16.08 -26.03 13.86
C THR A 417 -16.60 -27.41 14.18
N ASN A 418 -17.74 -27.85 13.62
CA ASN A 418 -18.21 -29.20 13.73
C ASN A 418 -17.59 -30.13 12.67
N GLY A 419 -16.95 -29.58 11.62
CA GLY A 419 -16.15 -30.30 10.64
C GLY A 419 -16.93 -31.03 9.56
N ASN A 420 -18.22 -30.69 9.35
CA ASN A 420 -19.08 -31.39 8.40
C ASN A 420 -19.05 -30.81 6.96
N GLY A 421 -18.29 -29.72 6.73
CA GLY A 421 -18.15 -29.05 5.42
C GLY A 421 -19.35 -28.22 4.99
N LYS A 422 -20.29 -27.94 5.89
CA LYS A 422 -21.50 -27.14 5.65
C LYS A 422 -21.58 -26.03 6.67
N ARG A 423 -22.22 -24.92 6.31
CA ARG A 423 -22.53 -23.86 7.24
C ARG A 423 -23.82 -24.19 7.99
N ASP A 424 -23.68 -24.40 9.28
CA ASP A 424 -24.77 -24.66 10.21
C ASP A 424 -25.12 -23.42 11.06
N ALA A 425 -26.07 -23.58 11.97
CA ALA A 425 -26.27 -22.62 13.04
C ALA A 425 -24.98 -22.46 13.84
N TYR A 426 -24.66 -21.24 14.25
CA TYR A 426 -23.39 -20.92 14.90
C TYR A 426 -23.58 -20.31 16.29
N VAL A 427 -22.54 -20.42 17.11
CA VAL A 427 -22.41 -19.69 18.38
C VAL A 427 -21.64 -18.38 18.14
N GLU A 428 -21.93 -17.36 18.96
CA GLU A 428 -21.29 -16.06 18.91
C GLU A 428 -19.83 -16.13 19.41
N PRO A 429 -18.96 -15.17 19.06
CA PRO A 429 -17.52 -15.21 19.38
C PRO A 429 -17.20 -15.32 20.87
N ASP A 430 -18.03 -14.74 21.74
CA ASP A 430 -17.90 -14.73 23.21
C ASP A 430 -18.49 -15.97 23.87
N GLN A 431 -19.19 -16.83 23.12
CA GLN A 431 -19.79 -18.07 23.61
C GLN A 431 -18.81 -19.23 23.49
N PRO A 432 -18.89 -20.23 24.38
CA PRO A 432 -18.13 -21.48 24.23
C PRO A 432 -18.44 -22.18 22.90
N ALA A 433 -17.47 -22.94 22.37
CA ALA A 433 -17.70 -23.77 21.21
C ALA A 433 -18.76 -24.85 21.53
N ASP A 434 -19.69 -25.08 20.60
CA ASP A 434 -20.70 -26.11 20.64
C ASP A 434 -20.35 -27.17 19.58
N PRO A 435 -20.12 -28.43 19.94
CA PRO A 435 -19.75 -29.47 18.97
C PRO A 435 -20.80 -29.74 17.87
N ALA A 436 -22.04 -29.33 18.09
CA ALA A 436 -23.12 -29.49 17.13
C ALA A 436 -23.33 -28.27 16.22
N LYS A 437 -22.56 -27.19 16.43
CA LYS A 437 -22.70 -25.91 15.74
C LYS A 437 -21.38 -25.41 15.21
N ASP A 438 -21.46 -24.46 14.31
CA ASP A 438 -20.36 -23.67 13.85
C ASP A 438 -19.99 -22.53 14.83
N LYS A 439 -18.96 -21.77 14.52
CA LYS A 439 -18.57 -20.63 15.34
C LYS A 439 -18.35 -19.37 14.49
N ARG A 440 -19.06 -18.30 14.81
CA ARG A 440 -18.76 -16.98 14.28
C ARG A 440 -17.46 -16.46 14.88
N VAL A 441 -16.64 -15.79 14.06
CA VAL A 441 -15.43 -15.10 14.50
C VAL A 441 -15.52 -13.61 14.20
N LEU A 442 -15.08 -12.78 15.16
CA LEU A 442 -15.04 -11.34 14.98
C LEU A 442 -13.72 -10.94 14.33
N VAL A 443 -13.68 -11.01 13.01
CA VAL A 443 -12.55 -10.55 12.21
C VAL A 443 -13.01 -9.52 11.20
N ASN A 444 -12.12 -8.59 10.85
CA ASN A 444 -12.35 -7.60 9.81
C ASN A 444 -11.20 -7.67 8.82
N THR A 445 -11.50 -7.98 7.57
CA THR A 445 -10.48 -8.07 6.54
C THR A 445 -10.06 -6.69 6.05
N TYR A 446 -8.75 -6.49 5.95
CA TYR A 446 -8.13 -5.32 5.36
C TYR A 446 -7.96 -5.50 3.85
N ALA A 447 -7.15 -6.45 3.41
CA ALA A 447 -7.04 -6.83 2.01
C ALA A 447 -8.25 -7.67 1.56
N VAL A 448 -8.48 -7.70 0.24
CA VAL A 448 -9.37 -8.65 -0.42
C VAL A 448 -8.76 -9.07 -1.75
N ALA A 449 -8.73 -10.38 -2.01
CA ALA A 449 -8.29 -10.96 -3.28
C ALA A 449 -9.17 -12.17 -3.61
N VAL A 450 -9.58 -12.29 -4.86
CA VAL A 450 -10.37 -13.44 -5.32
C VAL A 450 -9.46 -14.42 -6.03
N SER A 451 -9.47 -15.67 -5.58
CA SER A 451 -8.69 -16.76 -6.16
C SER A 451 -9.23 -17.12 -7.56
N PRO A 452 -8.40 -17.02 -8.62
CA PRO A 452 -8.82 -17.46 -9.94
C PRO A 452 -8.87 -19.00 -10.06
N ALA A 453 -8.27 -19.71 -9.10
CA ALA A 453 -8.21 -21.17 -9.12
C ALA A 453 -9.51 -21.83 -8.64
N ASP A 454 -10.19 -21.24 -7.63
CA ASP A 454 -11.35 -21.85 -6.98
C ASP A 454 -12.47 -20.87 -6.58
N GLY A 455 -12.33 -19.59 -6.93
CA GLY A 455 -13.33 -18.55 -6.61
C GLY A 455 -13.40 -18.18 -5.13
N SER A 456 -12.56 -18.74 -4.26
CA SER A 456 -12.51 -18.34 -2.85
C SER A 456 -11.99 -16.91 -2.69
N VAL A 457 -12.48 -16.23 -1.65
CA VAL A 457 -12.15 -14.84 -1.34
C VAL A 457 -11.18 -14.82 -0.16
N TRP A 458 -10.03 -14.20 -0.37
CA TRP A 458 -8.96 -14.12 0.61
C TRP A 458 -8.81 -12.70 1.14
N GLY A 459 -8.40 -12.60 2.40
CA GLY A 459 -8.15 -11.31 3.04
C GLY A 459 -7.14 -11.42 4.18
N THR A 460 -6.84 -10.28 4.79
CA THR A 460 -5.91 -10.18 5.92
C THR A 460 -6.57 -9.48 7.10
N VAL A 461 -6.27 -9.89 8.31
CA VAL A 461 -6.67 -9.25 9.56
C VAL A 461 -5.45 -8.58 10.16
N VAL A 462 -5.43 -7.24 10.13
CA VAL A 462 -4.33 -6.43 10.67
C VAL A 462 -4.36 -6.48 12.19
N GLY A 463 -3.22 -6.70 12.82
CA GLY A 463 -3.08 -6.74 14.27
C GLY A 463 -1.97 -7.70 14.70
N TYR A 464 -2.00 -8.09 15.97
CA TYR A 464 -1.06 -9.05 16.53
C TYR A 464 -1.83 -10.21 17.21
N PRO A 465 -1.53 -11.47 16.86
CA PRO A 465 -0.62 -11.89 15.78
C PRO A 465 -1.14 -11.58 14.38
N GLY A 466 -2.45 -11.37 14.20
CA GLY A 466 -3.12 -11.20 12.93
C GLY A 466 -3.36 -12.53 12.19
N TYR A 467 -4.13 -12.48 11.11
CA TYR A 467 -4.55 -13.68 10.37
C TYR A 467 -4.59 -13.41 8.86
N ILE A 468 -4.45 -14.45 8.05
CA ILE A 468 -5.06 -14.49 6.73
C ILE A 468 -6.40 -15.23 6.85
N VAL A 469 -7.34 -14.80 6.02
CA VAL A 469 -8.71 -15.31 6.03
C VAL A 469 -9.05 -15.80 4.64
N ARG A 470 -9.68 -16.95 4.54
CA ARG A 470 -10.26 -17.49 3.31
C ARG A 470 -11.74 -17.69 3.50
N VAL A 471 -12.55 -17.21 2.55
CA VAL A 471 -13.98 -17.41 2.51
C VAL A 471 -14.33 -18.24 1.27
N VAL A 472 -15.03 -19.33 1.44
CA VAL A 472 -15.62 -20.13 0.37
C VAL A 472 -17.09 -19.71 0.28
N PRO A 473 -17.50 -18.96 -0.76
CA PRO A 473 -18.84 -18.39 -0.81
C PRO A 473 -19.97 -19.41 -0.87
N GLY A 474 -19.77 -20.51 -1.60
CA GLY A 474 -20.84 -21.44 -1.93
C GLY A 474 -21.84 -20.85 -2.95
N SER A 475 -23.01 -21.47 -3.08
CA SER A 475 -24.04 -21.05 -4.06
C SER A 475 -24.89 -19.88 -3.59
N ASP A 476 -25.03 -19.69 -2.28
CA ASP A 476 -25.73 -18.59 -1.63
C ASP A 476 -24.88 -18.07 -0.46
N PRO A 477 -23.97 -17.10 -0.68
CA PRO A 477 -23.00 -16.73 0.31
C PRO A 477 -23.58 -16.28 1.65
N THR A 478 -24.80 -15.75 1.66
CA THR A 478 -25.51 -15.38 2.91
C THR A 478 -25.66 -16.57 3.85
N HIS A 479 -25.96 -17.74 3.32
CA HIS A 479 -26.30 -18.94 4.09
C HIS A 479 -25.28 -20.08 3.96
N THR A 480 -24.39 -20.05 2.95
CA THR A 480 -23.47 -21.17 2.68
C THR A 480 -22.00 -20.82 2.85
N ALA A 481 -21.64 -19.53 2.97
CA ALA A 481 -20.24 -19.14 3.06
C ALA A 481 -19.57 -19.66 4.33
N LEU A 482 -18.46 -20.36 4.16
CA LEU A 482 -17.59 -20.85 5.24
C LEU A 482 -16.28 -20.09 5.25
N THR A 483 -15.75 -19.87 6.44
CA THR A 483 -14.51 -19.16 6.68
C THR A 483 -13.43 -20.08 7.22
N GLU A 484 -12.22 -19.86 6.76
CA GLU A 484 -10.99 -20.43 7.34
C GLU A 484 -10.10 -19.27 7.79
N ILE A 485 -9.41 -19.39 8.92
CA ILE A 485 -8.44 -18.42 9.42
C ILE A 485 -7.10 -19.08 9.67
N TYR A 486 -5.99 -18.39 9.36
CA TYR A 486 -4.64 -18.93 9.50
C TYR A 486 -3.72 -17.87 10.13
N GLU A 487 -3.21 -18.20 11.30
CA GLU A 487 -2.23 -17.40 12.03
C GLU A 487 -0.83 -17.68 11.50
N PRO A 488 -0.03 -16.65 11.15
CA PRO A 488 1.36 -16.90 10.79
C PRO A 488 2.13 -17.40 12.02
N PRO A 489 2.84 -18.55 11.91
CA PRO A 489 3.70 -19.02 13.00
C PRO A 489 4.95 -18.11 13.13
N SER A 490 5.63 -18.17 14.28
CA SER A 490 6.93 -17.49 14.45
C SER A 490 7.88 -17.84 13.29
N PRO A 491 8.62 -16.86 12.75
CA PRO A 491 8.77 -15.47 13.19
C PRO A 491 7.71 -14.49 12.64
N GLY A 492 6.68 -14.97 11.93
CA GLY A 492 5.69 -14.14 11.24
C GLY A 492 4.66 -13.54 12.20
N PHE A 493 4.29 -12.28 11.99
CA PHE A 493 3.17 -11.60 12.63
C PHE A 493 2.75 -10.34 11.87
N GLY A 494 1.57 -9.85 12.14
CA GLY A 494 1.06 -8.58 11.65
C GLY A 494 0.87 -8.51 10.14
N PRO A 495 0.06 -9.40 9.54
CA PRO A 495 -0.28 -9.34 8.12
C PRO A 495 -0.99 -8.03 7.78
N ARG A 496 -0.65 -7.45 6.60
CA ARG A 496 -1.32 -6.24 6.11
C ARG A 496 -1.89 -6.44 4.71
N GLY A 497 -1.20 -6.05 3.66
CA GLY A 497 -1.66 -6.21 2.30
C GLY A 497 -1.22 -7.54 1.72
N GLY A 498 -2.15 -8.27 1.12
CA GLY A 498 -1.87 -9.57 0.52
C GLY A 498 -2.63 -9.78 -0.76
N ASP A 499 -2.15 -10.74 -1.55
CA ASP A 499 -2.69 -11.07 -2.84
C ASP A 499 -2.50 -12.56 -3.15
N ILE A 500 -3.24 -13.10 -4.11
CA ILE A 500 -3.20 -14.51 -4.49
C ILE A 500 -2.64 -14.70 -5.90
N GLY A 501 -1.75 -15.69 -6.05
CA GLY A 501 -1.27 -16.14 -7.36
C GLY A 501 -2.34 -16.89 -8.14
N SER A 502 -2.20 -16.95 -9.47
CA SER A 502 -3.07 -17.79 -10.30
C SER A 502 -2.90 -19.29 -10.04
N ASP A 503 -1.86 -19.65 -9.30
CA ASP A 503 -1.57 -20.99 -8.79
C ASP A 503 -2.23 -21.30 -7.43
N GLY A 504 -2.97 -20.35 -6.86
CA GLY A 504 -3.67 -20.50 -5.59
C GLY A 504 -2.80 -20.29 -4.34
N VAL A 505 -1.54 -19.86 -4.50
CA VAL A 505 -0.68 -19.48 -3.36
C VAL A 505 -0.97 -18.06 -2.93
N TYR A 506 -1.27 -17.84 -1.66
CA TYR A 506 -1.50 -16.53 -1.08
C TYR A 506 -0.19 -15.90 -0.60
N TRP A 507 0.05 -14.64 -0.95
CA TRP A 507 1.25 -13.89 -0.57
C TRP A 507 0.87 -12.67 0.28
N VAL A 508 1.62 -12.42 1.34
CA VAL A 508 1.29 -11.37 2.30
C VAL A 508 2.52 -10.70 2.89
N SER A 509 2.45 -9.37 2.98
CA SER A 509 3.42 -8.54 3.71
C SER A 509 3.17 -8.60 5.21
N LEU A 510 4.21 -8.81 6.01
CA LEU A 510 4.15 -8.97 7.47
C LEU A 510 4.91 -7.87 8.22
N ALA A 511 4.36 -7.41 9.34
CA ALA A 511 5.02 -6.46 10.24
C ALA A 511 6.33 -7.01 10.84
N SER A 512 6.49 -8.32 10.89
CA SER A 512 7.73 -8.99 11.28
C SER A 512 8.92 -8.72 10.32
N GLY A 513 8.70 -7.97 9.23
CA GLY A 513 9.74 -7.69 8.23
C GLY A 513 9.97 -8.83 7.25
N HIS A 514 8.92 -9.58 6.96
CA HIS A 514 8.93 -10.68 6.01
C HIS A 514 7.85 -10.50 4.94
N LEU A 515 8.12 -11.02 3.75
CA LEU A 515 7.13 -11.46 2.80
C LEU A 515 6.85 -12.94 3.08
N ALA A 516 5.59 -13.32 3.22
CA ALA A 516 5.24 -14.71 3.43
C ALA A 516 4.36 -15.24 2.29
N SER A 517 4.53 -16.54 1.96
CA SER A 517 3.59 -17.30 1.16
C SER A 517 2.83 -18.28 2.04
N PHE A 518 1.58 -18.53 1.67
CA PHE A 518 0.75 -19.54 2.29
C PHE A 518 0.10 -20.43 1.22
N ASP A 519 0.39 -21.71 1.27
CA ASP A 519 -0.18 -22.73 0.40
C ASP A 519 -1.11 -23.64 1.20
N ARG A 520 -2.42 -23.37 1.09
CA ARG A 520 -3.47 -24.12 1.79
C ARG A 520 -3.46 -25.63 1.49
N ARG A 521 -2.99 -26.04 0.33
CA ARG A 521 -2.93 -27.46 -0.09
C ARG A 521 -2.02 -28.30 0.79
N LYS A 522 -1.14 -27.65 1.57
CA LYS A 522 -0.25 -28.32 2.52
C LYS A 522 -0.89 -28.55 3.88
N CYS A 523 -2.02 -27.91 4.16
CA CYS A 523 -2.71 -28.07 5.44
C CYS A 523 -3.25 -29.49 5.60
N ARG A 524 -2.98 -30.09 6.74
CA ARG A 524 -3.51 -31.40 7.12
C ARG A 524 -4.92 -31.32 7.69
N VAL A 525 -5.22 -30.21 8.33
CA VAL A 525 -6.52 -29.88 8.90
C VAL A 525 -6.97 -28.57 8.28
N VAL A 526 -8.23 -28.46 7.87
CA VAL A 526 -8.81 -27.26 7.25
C VAL A 526 -10.13 -26.83 7.88
N ASN A 527 -10.79 -27.71 8.63
CA ASN A 527 -12.03 -27.47 9.36
C ASN A 527 -12.07 -28.28 10.65
N GLY A 528 -13.17 -28.18 11.40
CA GLY A 528 -13.37 -28.87 12.66
C GLY A 528 -12.86 -28.10 13.89
N PRO A 529 -12.99 -28.69 15.09
CA PRO A 529 -12.81 -27.97 16.36
C PRO A 529 -11.39 -27.43 16.60
N THR A 530 -10.39 -27.94 15.90
CA THR A 530 -8.98 -27.51 16.01
C THR A 530 -8.58 -26.48 14.96
N ALA A 531 -9.43 -26.22 13.96
CA ALA A 531 -9.17 -25.29 12.86
C ALA A 531 -9.42 -23.83 13.26
N THR A 532 -8.74 -23.34 14.30
CA THR A 532 -8.97 -22.04 14.94
C THR A 532 -7.84 -21.02 14.71
N GLY A 533 -6.98 -21.26 13.70
CA GLY A 533 -5.91 -20.34 13.27
C GLY A 533 -4.52 -20.98 13.25
N LYS A 534 -4.12 -21.71 14.29
CA LYS A 534 -2.76 -22.28 14.42
C LYS A 534 -2.58 -23.68 13.82
N HIS A 535 -3.58 -24.18 13.13
CA HIS A 535 -3.69 -25.59 12.70
C HIS A 535 -2.91 -25.94 11.42
N CYS A 536 -2.34 -24.96 10.73
CA CYS A 536 -1.61 -25.19 9.47
C CYS A 536 -0.27 -24.42 9.41
N PRO A 537 0.70 -24.65 10.28
CA PRO A 537 2.00 -24.01 10.20
C PRO A 537 2.79 -24.46 8.95
N GLU A 538 2.57 -25.66 8.44
CA GLU A 538 3.20 -26.22 7.24
C GLU A 538 2.82 -25.53 5.93
N GLY A 539 1.74 -24.76 5.91
CA GLY A 539 1.33 -23.95 4.76
C GLY A 539 2.22 -22.72 4.54
N TRP A 540 2.91 -22.27 5.57
CA TRP A 540 3.66 -21.03 5.57
C TRP A 540 5.11 -21.18 5.11
N LYS A 541 5.61 -20.15 4.38
CA LYS A 541 7.02 -19.95 4.10
C LYS A 541 7.35 -18.48 4.18
N PHE A 542 8.45 -18.12 4.87
CA PHE A 542 8.87 -16.75 5.13
C PHE A 542 10.12 -16.38 4.36
N TYR A 543 10.17 -15.15 3.87
CA TYR A 543 11.31 -14.54 3.19
C TYR A 543 11.59 -13.19 3.84
N GLN A 544 12.74 -13.05 4.50
CA GLN A 544 13.11 -11.79 5.13
C GLN A 544 13.28 -10.69 4.09
N LEU A 545 12.55 -9.58 4.25
CA LEU A 545 12.63 -8.44 3.35
C LEU A 545 14.02 -7.78 3.41
N PRO A 546 14.49 -7.18 2.31
CA PRO A 546 15.77 -6.47 2.29
C PRO A 546 15.84 -5.33 3.30
N GLY A 547 17.05 -5.05 3.78
CA GLY A 547 17.35 -3.96 4.70
C GLY A 547 17.81 -4.41 6.10
N PRO A 548 18.30 -3.48 6.92
CA PRO A 548 18.76 -3.78 8.28
C PRO A 548 17.60 -4.18 9.20
N GLN A 549 17.92 -4.93 10.24
CA GLN A 549 17.04 -5.16 11.38
C GLN A 549 17.05 -3.94 12.30
N LEU A 550 15.98 -3.74 13.06
CA LEU A 550 15.98 -2.78 14.18
C LEU A 550 16.98 -3.23 15.26
N LYS A 551 17.71 -2.27 15.85
CA LYS A 551 18.87 -2.51 16.69
C LYS A 551 18.62 -3.48 17.84
N ASP A 552 17.52 -3.33 18.57
CA ASP A 552 17.27 -4.05 19.83
C ASP A 552 16.15 -5.11 19.68
N VAL A 553 15.84 -5.56 18.46
CA VAL A 553 14.84 -6.61 18.20
C VAL A 553 15.50 -7.98 18.28
N GLN A 554 14.92 -8.88 19.07
CA GLN A 554 15.44 -10.23 19.28
C GLN A 554 15.10 -11.19 18.14
N ASP A 555 13.85 -11.14 17.63
CA ASP A 555 13.41 -12.02 16.56
C ASP A 555 13.99 -11.57 15.20
N PRO A 556 14.42 -12.51 14.33
CA PRO A 556 14.93 -12.15 13.01
C PRO A 556 13.83 -11.48 12.18
N GLY A 557 14.22 -10.43 11.45
CA GLY A 557 13.30 -9.70 10.58
C GLY A 557 13.90 -8.36 10.17
N SER A 558 13.53 -7.86 9.00
CA SER A 558 13.94 -6.54 8.53
C SER A 558 13.14 -5.44 9.25
N ALA A 559 13.74 -4.25 9.38
CA ALA A 559 13.01 -3.04 9.80
C ALA A 559 11.98 -2.59 8.76
N GLU A 560 11.95 -3.16 7.56
CA GLU A 560 11.01 -2.83 6.50
C GLU A 560 9.55 -2.97 6.94
N SER A 561 8.72 -2.05 6.46
CA SER A 561 7.27 -2.03 6.64
C SER A 561 6.60 -2.09 5.28
N SER A 562 6.55 -3.28 4.68
CA SER A 562 5.86 -3.48 3.41
C SER A 562 4.36 -3.25 3.59
N TYR A 563 3.79 -2.35 2.77
CA TYR A 563 2.38 -1.97 2.88
C TYR A 563 1.47 -3.01 2.24
N TYR A 564 1.81 -3.43 1.02
CA TYR A 564 1.00 -4.36 0.22
C TYR A 564 1.89 -5.32 -0.58
N THR A 565 1.30 -6.45 -0.94
CA THR A 565 1.87 -7.42 -1.89
C THR A 565 0.91 -7.55 -3.06
N TRP A 566 1.44 -7.58 -4.27
CA TRP A 566 0.74 -7.86 -5.51
C TRP A 566 1.43 -9.04 -6.22
N VAL A 567 0.70 -9.86 -6.96
CA VAL A 567 1.25 -11.03 -7.67
C VAL A 567 1.08 -10.85 -9.18
N ASP A 568 2.18 -10.94 -9.91
CA ASP A 568 2.20 -10.80 -11.38
C ASP A 568 1.73 -12.08 -12.09
N TRP A 569 0.44 -12.17 -12.38
CA TRP A 569 -0.11 -13.36 -13.04
C TRP A 569 0.36 -13.55 -14.49
N TYR A 570 0.73 -12.46 -15.16
CA TYR A 570 0.89 -12.42 -16.62
C TYR A 570 2.31 -12.08 -17.09
N ASP A 571 3.28 -12.06 -16.19
CA ASP A 571 4.64 -11.63 -16.53
C ASP A 571 4.69 -10.19 -17.09
N THR A 572 3.93 -9.30 -16.47
CA THR A 572 3.87 -7.89 -16.87
C THR A 572 5.16 -7.12 -16.55
N PHE A 573 5.98 -7.66 -15.64
CA PHE A 573 7.27 -7.08 -15.28
C PHE A 573 8.45 -7.75 -15.99
N GLY A 574 8.24 -8.89 -16.64
CA GLY A 574 9.30 -9.62 -17.34
C GLY A 574 10.19 -10.48 -16.45
N LEU A 575 9.71 -10.88 -15.27
CA LEU A 575 10.41 -11.74 -14.31
C LEU A 575 9.78 -13.13 -14.15
N GLY A 576 8.73 -13.41 -14.91
CA GLY A 576 7.97 -14.65 -14.84
C GLY A 576 6.55 -14.46 -14.30
N ARG A 577 5.75 -15.52 -14.43
CA ARG A 577 4.37 -15.55 -13.93
C ARG A 577 4.33 -15.87 -12.45
N ASN A 578 3.32 -15.35 -11.76
CA ASN A 578 3.10 -15.53 -10.32
C ASN A 578 4.27 -15.03 -9.45
N VAL A 579 5.05 -14.07 -9.95
CA VAL A 579 6.08 -13.41 -9.15
C VAL A 579 5.42 -12.45 -8.15
N PRO A 580 5.61 -12.65 -6.84
CA PRO A 580 5.10 -11.72 -5.85
C PRO A 580 5.98 -10.47 -5.79
N ILE A 581 5.34 -9.32 -5.74
CA ILE A 581 5.97 -8.00 -5.67
C ILE A 581 5.49 -7.30 -4.41
N ALA A 582 6.39 -7.06 -3.46
CA ALA A 582 6.13 -6.39 -2.21
C ALA A 582 6.60 -4.93 -2.25
N MET A 583 5.89 -4.04 -1.57
CA MET A 583 6.27 -2.63 -1.46
C MET A 583 7.39 -2.46 -0.44
N GLY A 584 8.53 -1.93 -0.89
CA GLY A 584 9.67 -1.59 -0.05
C GLY A 584 9.57 -0.15 0.46
N ASN A 585 8.58 0.13 1.30
CA ASN A 585 8.19 1.48 1.71
C ASN A 585 9.30 2.24 2.44
N LEU A 586 10.10 1.56 3.24
CA LEU A 586 11.24 2.16 3.93
C LEU A 586 12.54 2.06 3.13
N ASN A 587 12.63 1.14 2.18
CA ASN A 587 13.74 1.04 1.23
C ASN A 587 13.58 1.97 0.02
N SER A 588 12.50 2.74 -0.08
CA SER A 588 12.17 3.55 -1.26
C SER A 588 12.15 2.72 -2.55
N SER A 589 11.54 1.53 -2.52
CA SER A 589 11.66 0.54 -3.60
C SER A 589 10.42 -0.35 -3.75
N ILE A 590 10.44 -1.22 -4.75
CA ILE A 590 9.62 -2.42 -4.81
C ILE A 590 10.54 -3.66 -4.82
N PHE A 591 10.05 -4.78 -4.28
CA PHE A 591 10.78 -6.05 -4.18
C PHE A 591 10.06 -7.11 -4.98
N ALA A 592 10.69 -7.61 -6.05
CA ALA A 592 10.21 -8.81 -6.73
C ALA A 592 10.93 -10.04 -6.16
N LEU A 593 10.20 -11.09 -5.77
CA LEU A 593 10.79 -12.33 -5.26
C LEU A 593 10.85 -13.37 -6.37
N VAL A 594 12.06 -13.67 -6.84
CA VAL A 594 12.32 -14.66 -7.90
C VAL A 594 13.26 -15.73 -7.36
N ASP A 595 12.90 -16.99 -7.47
CA ASP A 595 13.69 -18.14 -6.99
C ASP A 595 14.19 -17.99 -5.54
N GLY A 596 13.35 -17.40 -4.68
CA GLY A 596 13.65 -17.19 -3.27
C GLY A 596 14.61 -16.04 -2.98
N LYS A 597 14.94 -15.21 -3.97
CA LYS A 597 15.81 -14.03 -3.85
C LYS A 597 15.07 -12.77 -4.26
N PHE A 598 15.25 -11.71 -3.49
CA PHE A 598 14.69 -10.40 -3.82
C PHE A 598 15.52 -9.68 -4.87
N ILE A 599 14.83 -9.11 -5.85
CA ILE A 599 15.32 -8.09 -6.77
C ILE A 599 14.83 -6.75 -6.22
N ASN A 600 15.76 -5.87 -5.85
CA ASN A 600 15.44 -4.59 -5.21
C ASN A 600 15.43 -3.45 -6.24
N ILE A 601 14.26 -3.01 -6.63
CA ILE A 601 14.08 -1.90 -7.59
C ILE A 601 13.87 -0.60 -6.83
N VAL A 602 14.96 0.14 -6.64
CA VAL A 602 14.94 1.42 -5.92
C VAL A 602 14.44 2.55 -6.80
N VAL A 603 13.54 3.38 -6.26
CA VAL A 603 13.12 4.67 -6.83
C VAL A 603 13.86 5.78 -6.07
N PRO A 604 14.97 6.28 -6.61
CA PRO A 604 15.93 7.08 -5.84
C PRO A 604 15.55 8.56 -5.73
N TYR A 605 14.56 9.01 -6.51
CA TYR A 605 14.18 10.42 -6.60
C TYR A 605 12.69 10.61 -6.90
N PRO A 606 12.05 11.59 -6.26
CA PRO A 606 12.48 12.25 -5.03
C PRO A 606 12.56 11.22 -3.89
N MET A 607 13.54 11.41 -2.97
CA MET A 607 13.83 10.43 -1.92
C MET A 607 12.66 10.26 -0.95
N GLY A 608 12.44 9.01 -0.50
CA GLY A 608 11.34 8.65 0.38
C GLY A 608 10.15 8.03 -0.36
N PHE A 609 10.38 7.36 -1.50
CA PHE A 609 9.35 6.67 -2.27
C PHE A 609 8.48 5.79 -1.38
N PHE A 610 7.16 5.99 -1.48
CA PHE A 610 6.18 5.30 -0.68
C PHE A 610 5.01 4.87 -1.57
N ALA A 611 5.02 3.60 -1.96
CA ALA A 611 3.98 3.00 -2.78
C ALA A 611 3.04 2.16 -1.90
N LYS A 612 1.75 2.22 -2.17
CA LYS A 612 0.76 1.40 -1.47
C LYS A 612 0.21 0.28 -2.33
N ASN A 613 0.32 0.41 -3.64
CA ASN A 613 -0.01 -0.64 -4.59
C ASN A 613 0.92 -0.62 -5.79
N VAL A 614 0.92 -1.70 -6.54
CA VAL A 614 1.36 -1.76 -7.94
C VAL A 614 0.29 -2.44 -8.77
N ASP A 615 0.28 -2.12 -10.07
CA ASP A 615 -0.61 -2.71 -11.05
C ASP A 615 0.16 -2.95 -12.35
N GLY A 616 0.06 -4.14 -12.92
CA GLY A 616 0.83 -4.56 -14.09
C GLY A 616 0.02 -4.45 -15.39
N ARG A 617 0.55 -3.73 -16.42
CA ARG A 617 -0.12 -3.52 -17.68
C ARG A 617 0.73 -3.91 -18.87
N ILE A 618 0.08 -4.48 -19.89
CA ILE A 618 0.66 -4.79 -21.20
C ILE A 618 0.07 -3.83 -22.23
N ASP A 619 0.84 -2.83 -22.62
CA ASP A 619 0.48 -1.84 -23.63
C ASP A 619 0.66 -2.36 -25.07
N ASP A 620 1.67 -3.20 -25.29
CA ASP A 620 1.95 -3.88 -26.56
C ASP A 620 2.58 -5.26 -26.29
N PRO A 621 1.87 -6.37 -26.59
CA PRO A 621 2.41 -7.71 -26.39
C PRO A 621 3.64 -8.03 -27.26
N ASN A 622 3.82 -7.32 -28.38
CA ASN A 622 4.93 -7.48 -29.30
C ASN A 622 6.07 -6.47 -29.05
N GLY A 623 5.85 -5.48 -28.19
CA GLY A 623 6.80 -4.41 -27.88
C GLY A 623 7.95 -4.81 -26.95
N GLY A 624 8.07 -6.09 -26.62
CA GLY A 624 9.07 -6.58 -25.67
C GLY A 624 8.93 -5.86 -24.32
N TRP A 625 10.06 -5.48 -23.73
CA TRP A 625 10.08 -4.78 -22.45
C TRP A 625 9.37 -3.41 -22.49
N LYS A 626 9.34 -2.72 -23.63
CA LYS A 626 8.66 -1.43 -23.79
C LYS A 626 7.15 -1.56 -23.71
N GLY A 627 6.63 -2.70 -24.16
CA GLY A 627 5.20 -2.99 -24.15
C GLY A 627 4.66 -3.45 -22.78
N LYS A 628 5.51 -3.62 -21.77
CA LYS A 628 5.16 -4.10 -20.43
C LYS A 628 5.59 -3.10 -19.38
N SER A 629 4.82 -2.98 -18.30
CA SER A 629 5.17 -2.09 -17.19
C SER A 629 4.39 -2.39 -15.91
N LEU A 630 5.02 -2.04 -14.78
CA LEU A 630 4.30 -1.84 -13.53
C LEU A 630 3.96 -0.36 -13.39
N TRP A 631 2.79 -0.10 -12.83
CA TRP A 631 2.31 1.22 -12.49
C TRP A 631 2.07 1.33 -10.99
N SER A 632 2.40 2.48 -10.43
CA SER A 632 2.20 2.78 -9.02
C SER A 632 1.98 4.28 -8.82
N THR A 633 1.63 4.67 -7.62
CA THR A 633 1.70 6.05 -7.18
C THR A 633 2.84 6.23 -6.19
N TYR A 634 3.51 7.37 -6.28
CA TYR A 634 4.47 7.84 -5.30
C TYR A 634 3.79 8.91 -4.46
N GLY A 635 3.50 8.60 -3.23
CA GLY A 635 2.88 9.55 -2.33
C GLY A 635 2.64 8.95 -0.96
N SER A 636 2.79 9.75 0.05
CA SER A 636 2.37 9.43 1.39
C SER A 636 1.32 10.44 1.85
N ARG A 637 0.71 10.17 2.98
CA ARG A 637 -0.25 11.10 3.59
C ARG A 637 0.37 12.48 3.86
N THR A 638 1.69 12.55 3.89
CA THR A 638 2.49 13.72 4.20
C THR A 638 3.60 13.94 3.16
N ASN A 639 3.23 14.20 1.91
CA ASN A 639 4.19 14.42 0.81
C ASN A 639 5.26 15.47 1.15
N PHE A 640 4.90 16.48 1.93
CA PHE A 640 5.81 17.52 2.39
C PHE A 640 6.87 17.06 3.41
N HIS A 641 6.80 15.82 3.88
CA HIS A 641 7.85 15.17 4.67
C HIS A 641 8.88 14.43 3.80
N LEU A 642 8.62 14.33 2.51
CA LEU A 642 9.53 13.71 1.55
C LEU A 642 10.45 14.76 0.93
N GLU A 643 11.42 14.33 0.13
CA GLU A 643 12.29 15.22 -0.61
C GLU A 643 11.49 16.20 -1.47
N GLY A 644 11.89 17.47 -1.49
CA GLY A 644 11.13 18.57 -2.13
C GLY A 644 10.25 19.37 -1.16
N GLY A 645 9.99 18.85 0.04
CA GLY A 645 9.22 19.55 1.08
C GLY A 645 7.81 19.90 0.62
N VAL A 646 7.34 21.10 0.93
CA VAL A 646 5.97 21.57 0.61
C VAL A 646 5.68 21.68 -0.89
N MET A 647 6.70 21.70 -1.73
CA MET A 647 6.55 21.72 -3.19
C MET A 647 6.41 20.33 -3.80
N ASN A 648 6.64 19.27 -3.01
CA ASN A 648 6.55 17.91 -3.51
C ASN A 648 5.10 17.54 -3.83
N ARG A 649 4.87 17.10 -5.08
CA ARG A 649 3.59 16.54 -5.52
C ARG A 649 3.65 15.01 -5.53
N PRO A 650 2.52 14.32 -5.37
CA PRO A 650 2.44 12.90 -5.69
C PRO A 650 2.83 12.67 -7.15
N LYS A 651 3.27 11.46 -7.45
CA LYS A 651 3.68 11.09 -8.81
C LYS A 651 3.01 9.80 -9.24
N ALA A 652 2.56 9.76 -10.49
CA ALA A 652 2.32 8.51 -11.17
C ALA A 652 3.67 7.93 -11.59
N VAL A 653 3.91 6.66 -11.31
CA VAL A 653 5.21 6.00 -11.51
C VAL A 653 5.02 4.80 -12.43
N ARG A 654 5.79 4.75 -13.51
CA ARG A 654 5.91 3.61 -14.42
C ARG A 654 7.28 2.97 -14.25
N ILE A 655 7.31 1.66 -14.02
CA ILE A 655 8.54 0.89 -13.82
C ILE A 655 8.60 -0.18 -14.91
N GLN A 656 9.70 -0.21 -15.65
CA GLN A 656 9.94 -1.17 -16.74
C GLN A 656 11.28 -1.86 -16.53
N LEU A 657 11.38 -3.12 -16.92
CA LEU A 657 12.61 -3.90 -16.84
C LEU A 657 13.05 -4.30 -18.24
N ARG A 658 14.18 -3.76 -18.67
CA ARG A 658 14.79 -4.05 -19.99
C ARG A 658 15.78 -5.22 -19.88
N PRO A 659 16.12 -5.88 -21.02
CA PRO A 659 17.01 -7.05 -21.00
C PRO A 659 18.45 -6.73 -20.55
N ASN A 660 18.92 -5.50 -20.75
CA ASN A 660 20.17 -4.98 -20.25
C ASN A 660 20.10 -3.47 -20.09
N SER A 661 21.02 -2.89 -19.30
CA SER A 661 21.04 -1.47 -18.93
C SER A 661 21.21 -0.48 -20.10
N LEU A 662 21.54 -0.95 -21.29
CA LEU A 662 21.71 -0.15 -22.50
C LEU A 662 20.70 -0.51 -23.62
N ALA A 663 19.73 -1.40 -23.38
CA ALA A 663 18.70 -1.73 -24.35
C ALA A 663 17.84 -0.49 -24.68
N ARG A 664 17.60 -0.29 -25.99
CA ARG A 664 16.76 0.78 -26.54
C ARG A 664 15.30 0.39 -26.57
#